data_29d0e73c2ee9db2f25301e4a0ac1665e
#
_entry.id   29d0e73c2ee9db2f25301e4a0ac1665e
#
_cell.length_a   1.000
_cell.length_b   1.000
_cell.length_c   1.000
_cell.angle_alpha   90.00
_cell.angle_beta   90.00
_cell.angle_gamma   90.00
#
_symmetry.space_group_name_H-M   'P 1'
#
loop_
_entity.id
_entity.type
_entity.pdbx_description
1 polymer ?
#
loop_
_entity_poly.entity_id
_entity_poly.type
_entity_poly.pdbx_seq_one_letter_code
_entity_poly.pdbx_strand_id
1 'polypeptide(L)'
;MILRQLFIFFTLVIFFGCATEKSVKSTSDKNSVASLQSFYLDTLSREEMSSAITDSLVADSTYDEITAQLLEAARQHYISALNAQIRGDSLQCVIEFEYAIGILNELAYYPNIDNNRDFDDLTQNLIGNYERYIANIDSLGPNSSIFALREKLNQVDEASESPDEDTPIKVITTLTVPLVINGHVEQNIKFFSGKGKRHFERWLAIGGKYFPLMKKIFVEEGIPEELVYLSTIESGLNPVARSWARAVGIWQFIKGTGRLYGLNSNFWYDERRDFEKASRAAARHLKDLYTEFGDWYLALAAYNSGAGRVYRAIRKSKSTDFWQLRRNLPRETRNYVPQYIAVTAMFLDPKNYGFDVEPAEPLKYDVVTIDGSVDLSILAKCAETDVETLMDLNPELLRWCTPPGINDYKLRIPFGKSSIFSDNFSSVPEDQKRDWIVHKVKRKETLGTIARKYGVTVGIIQETNRLSSTLISVGKDLVIPVPVSSNKYLTAISESKKPKVKKQSDRIKLLTQVEKGKTRLKYHIRKGDTLGEIAELFGVRVSDIRLWNGIPYGRSIQAGSDLIIWIPSEDVSRWANINIMSDEEHRKLFASENSEVEKKAKHTESGSYWQTYRVKKGDYLGKIAKQFNVTATDIKKWNGLKSSKIYAGQNLEIFIEENGNTSSHQIADNYNDNGK
;
A
#
# COMPACT_ATOMS: atom_id res chain seq x y z
N MET A 1 -14.74 4.39 -38.41
CA MET A 1 -14.46 5.73 -38.99
C MET A 1 -14.60 6.87 -37.99
N ILE A 2 -15.36 6.72 -36.94
CA ILE A 2 -15.57 7.76 -35.89
C ILE A 2 -14.39 7.83 -34.88
N LEU A 3 -13.75 6.73 -34.59
CA LEU A 3 -12.59 6.68 -33.65
C LEU A 3 -11.29 7.33 -34.19
N ARG A 4 -11.15 7.45 -35.51
CA ARG A 4 -9.98 8.09 -36.13
C ARG A 4 -10.01 9.63 -36.12
N GLN A 5 -11.21 10.22 -36.02
CA GLN A 5 -11.36 11.68 -35.95
C GLN A 5 -11.17 12.25 -34.55
N LEU A 6 -11.41 11.47 -33.50
CA LEU A 6 -11.14 11.90 -32.11
C LEU A 6 -9.64 11.97 -31.82
N PHE A 7 -8.83 11.13 -32.44
CA PHE A 7 -7.36 11.10 -32.20
C PHE A 7 -6.62 12.29 -32.84
N ILE A 8 -7.17 12.84 -33.93
CA ILE A 8 -6.56 14.00 -34.62
C ILE A 8 -6.89 15.31 -33.89
N PHE A 9 -8.00 15.38 -33.19
CA PHE A 9 -8.39 16.59 -32.44
C PHE A 9 -7.57 16.76 -31.13
N PHE A 10 -7.07 15.66 -30.54
CA PHE A 10 -6.32 15.68 -29.30
C PHE A 10 -4.84 16.06 -29.48
N THR A 11 -4.26 15.79 -30.65
CA THR A 11 -2.88 16.20 -30.97
C THR A 11 -2.76 17.68 -31.35
N LEU A 12 -3.85 18.35 -31.72
CA LEU A 12 -3.83 19.77 -32.12
C LEU A 12 -3.97 20.74 -30.93
N VAL A 13 -4.52 20.28 -29.78
CA VAL A 13 -4.72 21.12 -28.58
C VAL A 13 -3.42 21.32 -27.77
N ILE A 14 -2.40 20.46 -27.98
CA ILE A 14 -1.12 20.54 -27.26
C ILE A 14 -0.14 21.56 -27.90
N PHE A 15 -0.38 22.04 -29.13
CA PHE A 15 0.56 22.92 -29.83
C PHE A 15 0.17 24.42 -29.90
N PHE A 16 -0.99 24.83 -29.35
CA PHE A 16 -1.43 26.22 -29.40
C PHE A 16 -1.81 26.81 -28.03
N GLY A 17 -0.91 26.75 -27.10
CA GLY A 17 -1.06 27.31 -25.76
C GLY A 17 -0.04 28.38 -25.41
N CYS A 18 0.16 29.36 -26.31
CA CYS A 18 0.85 30.60 -25.96
C CYS A 18 0.23 31.74 -26.77
N ALA A 19 -0.72 32.46 -26.22
CA ALA A 19 -0.97 33.89 -26.32
C ALA A 19 -2.43 34.27 -25.98
N THR A 20 -2.54 35.25 -25.10
CA THR A 20 -3.63 36.23 -24.88
C THR A 20 -4.86 35.81 -24.10
N GLU A 21 -4.96 36.42 -22.90
CA GLU A 21 -6.16 36.65 -22.13
C GLU A 21 -7.30 37.22 -22.97
N LYS A 22 -8.47 36.60 -22.88
CA LYS A 22 -9.75 37.32 -22.82
C LYS A 22 -10.84 36.39 -22.27
N SER A 23 -11.54 36.91 -21.28
CA SER A 23 -12.65 36.33 -20.55
C SER A 23 -13.78 35.82 -21.44
N VAL A 24 -14.19 34.56 -21.27
CA VAL A 24 -15.53 34.08 -21.63
C VAL A 24 -16.05 33.20 -20.50
N LYS A 25 -17.16 33.64 -19.91
CA LYS A 25 -17.99 32.86 -19.01
C LYS A 25 -18.60 31.68 -19.79
N SER A 26 -18.38 30.46 -19.34
CA SER A 26 -19.27 29.34 -19.70
C SER A 26 -19.51 28.48 -18.48
N THR A 27 -20.77 28.35 -18.16
CA THR A 27 -21.40 27.41 -17.23
C THR A 27 -21.37 26.01 -17.80
N SER A 28 -21.27 25.04 -16.89
CA SER A 28 -21.68 23.64 -16.97
C SER A 28 -20.60 22.56 -17.13
N ASP A 29 -20.85 21.50 -16.38
CA ASP A 29 -20.26 20.16 -16.39
C ASP A 29 -18.84 19.96 -15.85
N LYS A 30 -18.71 20.17 -14.51
CA LYS A 30 -17.51 19.79 -13.75
C LYS A 30 -17.56 18.40 -13.08
N ASN A 31 -18.70 17.73 -13.13
CA ASN A 31 -18.87 16.41 -12.46
C ASN A 31 -18.40 15.20 -13.28
N SER A 32 -18.28 15.34 -14.60
CA SER A 32 -17.79 14.25 -15.47
C SER A 32 -16.27 14.10 -15.48
N VAL A 33 -15.54 15.18 -15.14
CA VAL A 33 -14.06 15.18 -15.21
C VAL A 33 -13.42 14.47 -14.03
N ALA A 34 -14.04 14.46 -12.86
CA ALA A 34 -13.48 13.80 -11.66
C ALA A 34 -13.65 12.29 -11.69
N SER A 35 -14.75 11.77 -12.25
CA SER A 35 -14.97 10.33 -12.47
C SER A 35 -14.08 9.82 -13.60
N LEU A 36 -13.90 10.61 -14.66
CA LEU A 36 -12.99 10.29 -15.75
C LEU A 36 -11.51 10.31 -15.34
N GLN A 37 -11.11 11.14 -14.36
CA GLN A 37 -9.72 11.17 -13.88
C GLN A 37 -9.38 10.01 -12.94
N SER A 38 -10.30 9.55 -12.10
CA SER A 38 -10.11 8.32 -11.32
C SER A 38 -10.01 7.08 -12.23
N PHE A 39 -10.86 7.02 -13.25
CA PHE A 39 -10.84 5.98 -14.28
C PHE A 39 -9.58 6.07 -15.16
N TYR A 40 -9.15 7.29 -15.52
CA TYR A 40 -7.93 7.51 -16.30
C TYR A 40 -6.66 7.11 -15.54
N LEU A 41 -6.60 7.33 -14.22
CA LEU A 41 -5.50 6.86 -13.38
C LEU A 41 -5.45 5.31 -13.31
N ASP A 42 -6.60 4.66 -13.15
CA ASP A 42 -6.67 3.20 -13.16
C ASP A 42 -6.49 2.59 -14.57
N THR A 43 -6.95 3.26 -15.62
CA THR A 43 -6.87 2.76 -17.01
C THR A 43 -5.52 3.04 -17.64
N LEU A 44 -4.91 4.22 -17.42
CA LEU A 44 -3.56 4.53 -17.90
C LEU A 44 -2.51 3.68 -17.18
N SER A 45 -2.67 3.43 -15.86
CA SER A 45 -1.78 2.51 -15.15
C SER A 45 -1.86 1.08 -15.72
N ARG A 46 -3.00 0.65 -16.22
CA ARG A 46 -3.19 -0.66 -16.89
C ARG A 46 -2.61 -0.69 -18.30
N GLU A 47 -2.77 0.37 -19.08
CA GLU A 47 -2.22 0.45 -20.44
C GLU A 47 -0.70 0.68 -20.42
N GLU A 48 -0.19 1.52 -19.52
CA GLU A 48 1.25 1.72 -19.34
C GLU A 48 1.94 0.51 -18.69
N MET A 49 1.29 -0.19 -17.77
CA MET A 49 1.76 -1.47 -17.25
C MET A 49 1.79 -2.54 -18.35
N SER A 50 0.79 -2.55 -19.23
CA SER A 50 0.78 -3.43 -20.41
C SER A 50 1.89 -3.08 -21.39
N SER A 51 2.19 -1.80 -21.63
CA SER A 51 3.26 -1.35 -22.55
C SER A 51 4.66 -1.54 -21.94
N ALA A 52 4.83 -1.38 -20.63
CA ALA A 52 6.12 -1.63 -19.95
C ALA A 52 6.50 -3.12 -19.96
N ILE A 53 5.51 -4.01 -20.01
CA ILE A 53 5.70 -5.46 -20.12
C ILE A 53 6.31 -5.87 -21.47
N THR A 54 6.20 -5.03 -22.50
CA THR A 54 6.53 -5.41 -23.89
C THR A 54 7.91 -5.01 -24.39
N ASP A 55 8.64 -4.14 -23.69
CA ASP A 55 9.85 -3.51 -24.26
C ASP A 55 11.20 -4.12 -23.82
N SER A 56 11.24 -5.22 -23.05
CA SER A 56 12.50 -5.78 -22.54
C SER A 56 12.62 -7.29 -22.72
N LEU A 57 13.10 -7.69 -23.87
CA LEU A 57 13.66 -9.03 -24.12
C LEU A 57 15.17 -8.98 -23.88
N VAL A 58 15.71 -9.74 -22.95
CA VAL A 58 16.92 -10.57 -22.89
C VAL A 58 17.49 -10.72 -21.46
N ALA A 59 17.73 -11.98 -21.11
CA ALA A 59 18.68 -12.56 -20.16
C ALA A 59 18.18 -12.97 -18.77
N ASP A 60 18.29 -14.23 -18.60
CA ASP A 60 18.46 -15.16 -17.49
C ASP A 60 18.64 -14.53 -16.10
N SER A 61 17.58 -14.51 -15.32
CA SER A 61 17.62 -14.60 -13.87
C SER A 61 16.25 -15.04 -13.34
N THR A 62 16.25 -15.87 -12.31
CA THR A 62 15.09 -16.39 -11.58
C THR A 62 14.26 -15.32 -10.87
N TYR A 63 14.54 -14.05 -11.09
CA TYR A 63 13.77 -12.91 -10.64
C TYR A 63 12.59 -12.71 -11.58
N ASP A 64 11.44 -12.53 -11.02
CA ASP A 64 10.22 -12.26 -11.76
C ASP A 64 10.42 -10.99 -12.63
N GLU A 65 10.61 -11.20 -13.92
CA GLU A 65 10.93 -10.12 -14.89
C GLU A 65 9.85 -9.03 -14.87
N ILE A 66 8.60 -9.41 -14.63
CA ILE A 66 7.47 -8.47 -14.53
C ILE A 66 7.61 -7.59 -13.29
N THR A 67 7.97 -8.18 -12.15
CA THR A 67 8.24 -7.41 -10.93
C THR A 67 9.36 -6.40 -11.15
N ALA A 68 10.44 -6.79 -11.80
CA ALA A 68 11.55 -5.88 -12.12
C ALA A 68 11.13 -4.75 -13.07
N GLN A 69 10.30 -5.05 -14.07
CA GLN A 69 9.78 -4.04 -15.02
C GLN A 69 8.86 -3.04 -14.32
N LEU A 70 7.96 -3.50 -13.46
CA LEU A 70 7.05 -2.62 -12.71
C LEU A 70 7.80 -1.78 -11.68
N LEU A 71 8.81 -2.33 -10.99
CA LEU A 71 9.71 -1.56 -10.13
C LEU A 71 10.46 -0.48 -10.92
N GLU A 72 10.93 -0.82 -12.12
CA GLU A 72 11.59 0.16 -12.99
C GLU A 72 10.62 1.24 -13.48
N ALA A 73 9.39 0.91 -13.85
CA ALA A 73 8.36 1.88 -14.20
C ALA A 73 8.07 2.84 -13.02
N ALA A 74 7.88 2.31 -11.81
CA ALA A 74 7.73 3.13 -10.61
C ALA A 74 8.94 4.05 -10.38
N ARG A 75 10.16 3.55 -10.58
CA ARG A 75 11.38 4.35 -10.49
C ARG A 75 11.42 5.48 -11.54
N GLN A 76 10.96 5.24 -12.77
CA GLN A 76 10.93 6.26 -13.82
C GLN A 76 9.95 7.40 -13.48
N HIS A 77 8.76 7.08 -12.98
CA HIS A 77 7.81 8.08 -12.48
C HIS A 77 8.39 8.85 -11.29
N TYR A 78 9.07 8.18 -10.36
CA TYR A 78 9.77 8.84 -9.26
C TYR A 78 10.85 9.83 -9.76
N ILE A 79 11.65 9.46 -10.75
CA ILE A 79 12.62 10.36 -11.39
C ILE A 79 11.90 11.55 -12.03
N SER A 80 10.78 11.33 -12.70
CA SER A 80 9.97 12.38 -13.31
C SER A 80 9.42 13.35 -12.25
N ALA A 81 8.99 12.84 -11.09
CA ALA A 81 8.55 13.64 -9.96
C ALA A 81 9.67 14.54 -9.43
N LEU A 82 10.88 13.99 -9.20
CA LEU A 82 12.04 14.78 -8.76
C LEU A 82 12.44 15.85 -9.77
N ASN A 83 12.37 15.54 -11.07
CA ASN A 83 12.62 16.51 -12.12
C ASN A 83 11.55 17.64 -12.15
N ALA A 84 10.27 17.32 -11.93
CA ALA A 84 9.21 18.30 -11.81
C ALA A 84 9.41 19.19 -10.57
N GLN A 85 9.83 18.60 -9.45
CA GLN A 85 10.18 19.33 -8.23
C GLN A 85 11.29 20.36 -8.47
N ILE A 86 12.36 19.99 -9.18
CA ILE A 86 13.48 20.88 -9.53
C ILE A 86 13.01 22.05 -10.42
N ARG A 87 12.03 21.81 -11.32
CA ARG A 87 11.46 22.84 -12.18
C ARG A 87 10.43 23.72 -11.48
N GLY A 88 10.05 23.43 -10.24
CA GLY A 88 8.98 24.12 -9.52
C GLY A 88 7.57 23.76 -10.02
N ASP A 89 7.41 22.71 -10.82
CA ASP A 89 6.12 22.25 -11.32
C ASP A 89 5.45 21.35 -10.29
N SER A 90 4.75 21.98 -9.35
CA SER A 90 4.13 21.28 -8.21
C SER A 90 3.03 20.32 -8.64
N LEU A 91 2.26 20.65 -9.69
CA LEU A 91 1.18 19.77 -10.15
C LEU A 91 1.75 18.49 -10.77
N GLN A 92 2.69 18.61 -11.70
CA GLN A 92 3.32 17.47 -12.34
C GLN A 92 4.10 16.62 -11.32
N CYS A 93 4.74 17.25 -10.34
CA CYS A 93 5.45 16.57 -9.26
C CYS A 93 4.52 15.64 -8.48
N VAL A 94 3.35 16.14 -8.02
CA VAL A 94 2.36 15.32 -7.32
C VAL A 94 1.84 14.19 -8.20
N ILE A 95 1.48 14.48 -9.45
CA ILE A 95 0.99 13.48 -10.40
C ILE A 95 1.97 12.32 -10.55
N GLU A 96 3.24 12.61 -10.76
CA GLU A 96 4.27 11.59 -10.97
C GLU A 96 4.57 10.77 -9.69
N PHE A 97 4.53 11.39 -8.51
CA PHE A 97 4.61 10.64 -7.25
C PHE A 97 3.42 9.69 -7.07
N GLU A 98 2.20 10.15 -7.35
CA GLU A 98 1.00 9.31 -7.23
C GLU A 98 0.99 8.16 -8.25
N TYR A 99 1.49 8.37 -9.48
CA TYR A 99 1.69 7.28 -10.45
C TYR A 99 2.69 6.23 -9.95
N ALA A 100 3.83 6.66 -9.45
CA ALA A 100 4.82 5.74 -8.90
C ALA A 100 4.25 4.92 -7.73
N ILE A 101 3.50 5.55 -6.83
CA ILE A 101 2.80 4.90 -5.72
C ILE A 101 1.73 3.92 -6.25
N GLY A 102 0.98 4.30 -7.29
CA GLY A 102 -0.01 3.45 -7.94
C GLY A 102 0.59 2.13 -8.42
N ILE A 103 1.72 2.18 -9.11
CA ILE A 103 2.45 0.98 -9.58
C ILE A 103 2.93 0.12 -8.40
N LEU A 104 3.50 0.72 -7.34
CA LEU A 104 3.93 -0.02 -6.17
C LEU A 104 2.74 -0.66 -5.42
N ASN A 105 1.61 0.03 -5.39
CA ASN A 105 0.38 -0.49 -4.83
C ASN A 105 -0.15 -1.71 -5.61
N GLU A 106 -0.04 -1.71 -6.93
CA GLU A 106 -0.40 -2.86 -7.75
C GLU A 106 0.55 -4.04 -7.51
N LEU A 107 1.85 -3.78 -7.46
CA LEU A 107 2.86 -4.78 -7.12
C LEU A 107 2.62 -5.46 -5.76
N ALA A 108 2.05 -4.74 -4.79
CA ALA A 108 1.76 -5.30 -3.47
C ALA A 108 0.76 -6.48 -3.48
N TYR A 109 0.06 -6.73 -4.59
CA TYR A 109 -0.81 -7.91 -4.78
C TYR A 109 -0.10 -9.09 -5.43
N TYR A 110 1.12 -8.90 -5.93
CA TYR A 110 1.84 -9.97 -6.60
C TYR A 110 2.35 -11.00 -5.60
N PRO A 111 2.34 -12.29 -5.96
CA PRO A 111 2.85 -13.34 -5.10
C PRO A 111 4.32 -13.09 -4.72
N ASN A 112 4.65 -13.36 -3.45
CA ASN A 112 6.00 -13.23 -2.86
C ASN A 112 6.59 -11.81 -2.79
N ILE A 113 5.84 -10.78 -3.13
CA ILE A 113 6.32 -9.40 -3.10
C ILE A 113 6.69 -8.93 -1.68
N ASP A 114 6.04 -9.46 -0.65
CA ASP A 114 6.32 -9.14 0.76
C ASP A 114 7.75 -9.51 1.20
N ASN A 115 8.46 -10.34 0.42
CA ASN A 115 9.86 -10.71 0.66
C ASN A 115 10.83 -10.01 -0.31
N ASN A 116 10.35 -9.07 -1.12
CA ASN A 116 11.16 -8.39 -2.11
C ASN A 116 11.80 -7.13 -1.54
N ARG A 117 13.09 -7.17 -1.24
CA ARG A 117 13.84 -6.04 -0.67
C ARG A 117 13.85 -4.81 -1.58
N ASP A 118 13.97 -4.98 -2.90
CA ASP A 118 13.96 -3.86 -3.86
C ASP A 118 12.61 -3.12 -3.83
N PHE A 119 11.50 -3.87 -3.67
CA PHE A 119 10.17 -3.30 -3.52
C PHE A 119 10.02 -2.50 -2.21
N ASP A 120 10.47 -3.06 -1.09
CA ASP A 120 10.39 -2.39 0.21
C ASP A 120 11.25 -1.13 0.23
N ASP A 121 12.47 -1.23 -0.27
CA ASP A 121 13.44 -0.13 -0.29
C ASP A 121 12.97 1.03 -1.19
N LEU A 122 12.52 0.73 -2.43
CA LEU A 122 11.96 1.75 -3.32
C LEU A 122 10.71 2.40 -2.72
N THR A 123 9.82 1.61 -2.13
CA THR A 123 8.59 2.09 -1.50
C THR A 123 8.90 3.08 -0.38
N GLN A 124 9.79 2.73 0.54
CA GLN A 124 10.17 3.60 1.66
C GLN A 124 10.86 4.89 1.19
N ASN A 125 11.73 4.79 0.20
CA ASN A 125 12.44 5.94 -0.33
C ASN A 125 11.50 6.93 -1.02
N LEU A 126 10.63 6.42 -1.89
CA LEU A 126 9.65 7.21 -2.62
C LEU A 126 8.67 7.92 -1.67
N ILE A 127 8.12 7.18 -0.71
CA ILE A 127 7.20 7.72 0.29
C ILE A 127 7.86 8.81 1.11
N GLY A 128 9.04 8.55 1.68
CA GLY A 128 9.73 9.54 2.50
C GLY A 128 10.12 10.81 1.74
N ASN A 129 10.36 10.74 0.43
CA ASN A 129 10.58 11.94 -0.40
C ASN A 129 9.26 12.67 -0.68
N TYR A 130 8.17 11.95 -0.95
CA TYR A 130 6.88 12.55 -1.19
C TYR A 130 6.32 13.26 0.05
N GLU A 131 6.43 12.65 1.23
CA GLU A 131 6.07 13.25 2.51
C GLU A 131 6.81 14.57 2.73
N ARG A 132 8.14 14.58 2.54
CA ARG A 132 8.97 15.79 2.64
C ARG A 132 8.56 16.86 1.61
N TYR A 133 8.20 16.44 0.40
CA TYR A 133 7.74 17.37 -0.62
C TYR A 133 6.41 18.02 -0.23
N ILE A 134 5.42 17.22 0.19
CA ILE A 134 4.12 17.71 0.65
C ILE A 134 4.29 18.67 1.84
N ALA A 135 5.22 18.37 2.75
CA ALA A 135 5.51 19.23 3.89
C ALA A 135 5.86 20.66 3.44
N ASN A 136 6.56 20.83 2.34
CA ASN A 136 7.12 22.11 1.89
C ASN A 136 6.27 22.88 0.87
N ILE A 137 5.18 22.33 0.34
CA ILE A 137 4.29 23.07 -0.58
C ILE A 137 3.19 23.82 0.17
N ASP A 138 2.83 25.03 -0.28
CA ASP A 138 1.85 25.89 0.41
C ASP A 138 0.41 25.40 0.29
N SER A 139 0.05 24.79 -0.84
CA SER A 139 -1.31 24.32 -1.11
C SER A 139 -1.33 22.99 -1.86
N LEU A 140 -2.32 22.17 -1.52
CA LEU A 140 -2.62 20.93 -2.23
C LEU A 140 -3.61 21.21 -3.35
N GLY A 141 -3.38 20.60 -4.51
CA GLY A 141 -4.33 20.63 -5.61
C GLY A 141 -5.64 19.90 -5.26
N PRO A 142 -6.73 20.18 -5.97
CA PRO A 142 -8.05 19.59 -5.69
C PRO A 142 -8.12 18.06 -5.84
N ASN A 143 -7.14 17.48 -6.50
CA ASN A 143 -7.04 16.04 -6.77
C ASN A 143 -5.95 15.35 -5.93
N SER A 144 -5.38 16.05 -4.95
CA SER A 144 -4.41 15.42 -4.05
C SER A 144 -5.05 14.31 -3.23
N SER A 145 -4.28 13.27 -2.93
CA SER A 145 -4.77 12.15 -2.13
C SER A 145 -5.18 12.60 -0.72
N ILE A 146 -6.06 11.82 -0.09
CA ILE A 146 -6.44 12.04 1.32
C ILE A 146 -5.21 12.00 2.23
N PHE A 147 -4.20 11.20 1.89
CA PHE A 147 -2.98 11.07 2.68
C PHE A 147 -2.14 12.34 2.64
N ALA A 148 -2.05 12.98 1.48
CA ALA A 148 -1.42 14.30 1.34
C ALA A 148 -2.16 15.36 2.17
N LEU A 149 -3.49 15.32 2.15
CA LEU A 149 -4.33 16.22 2.94
C LEU A 149 -4.12 16.02 4.46
N ARG A 150 -4.06 14.77 4.91
CA ARG A 150 -3.77 14.42 6.33
C ARG A 150 -2.39 14.91 6.76
N GLU A 151 -1.37 14.75 5.92
CA GLU A 151 -0.03 15.26 6.22
C GLU A 151 -0.04 16.79 6.42
N LYS A 152 -0.76 17.53 5.57
CA LYS A 152 -0.93 18.98 5.78
C LYS A 152 -1.69 19.32 7.05
N LEU A 153 -2.73 18.59 7.39
CA LEU A 153 -3.47 18.77 8.65
C LEU A 153 -2.60 18.53 9.87
N ASN A 154 -1.77 17.50 9.85
CA ASN A 154 -0.86 17.21 10.94
C ASN A 154 0.17 18.31 11.17
N GLN A 155 0.58 19.05 10.12
CA GLN A 155 1.46 20.21 10.24
C GLN A 155 0.78 21.42 10.89
N VAL A 156 -0.51 21.62 10.64
CA VAL A 156 -1.27 22.71 11.25
C VAL A 156 -1.39 22.52 12.77
N ASP A 157 -1.58 21.29 13.23
CA ASP A 157 -1.67 20.94 14.64
C ASP A 157 -0.34 21.18 15.41
N GLU A 158 0.81 21.02 14.74
CA GLU A 158 2.13 21.28 15.38
C GLU A 158 2.43 22.76 15.59
N ALA A 159 1.85 23.65 14.79
CA ALA A 159 2.15 25.08 14.84
C ALA A 159 1.51 25.79 16.05
N SER A 160 0.62 25.14 16.80
CA SER A 160 -0.24 25.76 17.80
C SER A 160 -0.37 24.97 19.12
N GLU A 161 0.70 24.42 19.64
CA GLU A 161 0.67 23.73 20.94
C GLU A 161 0.64 24.73 22.13
N SER A 162 -0.53 25.32 22.43
CA SER A 162 -0.74 26.04 23.70
C SER A 162 -1.50 25.16 24.71
N PRO A 163 -1.26 25.30 26.04
CA PRO A 163 -2.00 24.56 27.06
C PRO A 163 -3.50 24.83 27.07
N ASP A 164 -3.92 26.00 26.60
CA ASP A 164 -5.33 26.43 26.58
C ASP A 164 -6.15 25.74 25.47
N GLU A 165 -5.50 25.10 24.47
CA GLU A 165 -6.18 24.42 23.37
C GLU A 165 -6.88 23.13 23.79
N ASP A 166 -6.46 22.50 24.88
CA ASP A 166 -7.10 21.30 25.43
C ASP A 166 -8.42 21.66 26.19
N THR A 167 -8.68 22.94 26.50
CA THR A 167 -9.85 23.38 27.24
C THR A 167 -11.12 23.24 26.38
N PRO A 168 -12.17 22.56 26.86
CA PRO A 168 -13.42 22.43 26.11
C PRO A 168 -14.11 23.78 25.93
N ILE A 169 -14.43 24.14 24.66
CA ILE A 169 -15.24 25.30 24.31
C ILE A 169 -16.71 24.92 24.29
N LYS A 170 -17.02 23.71 23.79
CA LYS A 170 -18.37 23.17 23.68
C LYS A 170 -18.31 21.65 23.76
N VAL A 171 -19.31 21.05 24.42
CA VAL A 171 -19.46 19.57 24.45
C VAL A 171 -20.86 19.20 23.93
N ILE A 172 -20.90 18.32 22.94
CA ILE A 172 -22.13 17.74 22.40
C ILE A 172 -22.25 16.33 22.98
N THR A 173 -23.23 16.15 23.87
CA THR A 173 -23.46 14.89 24.63
C THR A 173 -24.67 14.10 24.13
N THR A 174 -25.30 14.52 23.06
CA THR A 174 -26.48 13.84 22.46
C THR A 174 -26.12 12.54 21.75
N LEU A 175 -24.83 12.32 21.51
CA LEU A 175 -24.28 11.12 20.88
C LEU A 175 -23.69 10.18 21.94
N THR A 176 -23.53 8.90 21.57
CA THR A 176 -22.86 7.92 22.41
C THR A 176 -21.36 8.23 22.55
N VAL A 177 -20.74 8.73 21.50
CA VAL A 177 -19.39 9.29 21.53
C VAL A 177 -19.48 10.79 21.75
N PRO A 178 -19.17 11.33 22.93
CA PRO A 178 -19.24 12.77 23.18
C PRO A 178 -18.31 13.55 22.24
N LEU A 179 -18.78 14.67 21.71
CA LEU A 179 -17.93 15.53 20.88
C LEU A 179 -17.45 16.73 21.71
N VAL A 180 -16.21 16.66 22.17
CA VAL A 180 -15.55 17.75 22.91
C VAL A 180 -14.91 18.69 21.89
N ILE A 181 -15.54 19.83 21.64
CA ILE A 181 -15.01 20.89 20.78
C ILE A 181 -14.04 21.74 21.60
N ASN A 182 -12.78 21.71 21.27
CA ASN A 182 -11.70 22.53 21.86
C ASN A 182 -10.85 23.15 20.75
N GLY A 183 -9.78 23.84 21.09
CA GLY A 183 -8.91 24.52 20.12
C GLY A 183 -8.38 23.62 19.01
N HIS A 184 -7.98 22.39 19.33
CA HIS A 184 -7.51 21.41 18.35
C HIS A 184 -8.62 20.99 17.37
N VAL A 185 -9.84 20.81 17.85
CA VAL A 185 -10.99 20.46 17.00
C VAL A 185 -11.39 21.67 16.12
N GLU A 186 -11.39 22.88 16.68
CA GLU A 186 -11.69 24.10 15.91
C GLU A 186 -10.71 24.34 14.78
N GLN A 187 -9.44 24.07 14.97
CA GLN A 187 -8.44 24.15 13.91
C GLN A 187 -8.76 23.21 12.74
N ASN A 188 -9.17 21.97 13.02
CA ASN A 188 -9.61 21.02 12.01
C ASN A 188 -10.87 21.51 11.30
N ILE A 189 -11.87 22.04 12.05
CA ILE A 189 -13.08 22.64 11.47
C ILE A 189 -12.70 23.81 10.54
N LYS A 190 -11.85 24.72 11.00
CA LYS A 190 -11.37 25.86 10.21
C LYS A 190 -10.63 25.42 8.94
N PHE A 191 -9.83 24.37 9.04
CA PHE A 191 -9.17 23.82 7.86
C PHE A 191 -10.17 23.27 6.85
N PHE A 192 -11.12 22.43 7.26
CA PHE A 192 -12.11 21.82 6.37
C PHE A 192 -13.14 22.84 5.83
N SER A 193 -13.45 23.89 6.58
CA SER A 193 -14.29 24.99 6.08
C SER A 193 -13.53 25.95 5.15
N GLY A 194 -12.20 25.93 5.16
CA GLY A 194 -11.33 26.79 4.39
C GLY A 194 -10.54 26.05 3.30
N LYS A 195 -9.25 25.79 3.55
CA LYS A 195 -8.33 25.17 2.59
C LYS A 195 -8.78 23.77 2.13
N GLY A 196 -9.41 23.00 3.01
CA GLY A 196 -9.96 21.66 2.75
C GLY A 196 -11.39 21.62 2.23
N LYS A 197 -12.05 22.78 2.02
CA LYS A 197 -13.49 22.88 1.74
C LYS A 197 -13.96 22.00 0.60
N ARG A 198 -13.26 22.01 -0.54
CA ARG A 198 -13.61 21.19 -1.72
C ARG A 198 -13.53 19.69 -1.45
N HIS A 199 -12.62 19.26 -0.61
CA HIS A 199 -12.54 17.83 -0.21
C HIS A 199 -13.73 17.46 0.67
N PHE A 200 -14.07 18.34 1.63
CA PHE A 200 -15.18 18.08 2.54
C PHE A 200 -16.54 18.11 1.82
N GLU A 201 -16.76 19.02 0.87
CA GLU A 201 -17.94 19.04 0.00
C GLU A 201 -18.11 17.73 -0.76
N ARG A 202 -17.02 17.17 -1.30
CA ARG A 202 -17.03 15.86 -1.95
C ARG A 202 -17.38 14.74 -0.98
N TRP A 203 -16.87 14.78 0.24
CA TRP A 203 -17.17 13.78 1.26
C TRP A 203 -18.62 13.84 1.71
N LEU A 204 -19.18 15.04 1.87
CA LEU A 204 -20.61 15.23 2.14
C LEU A 204 -21.47 14.59 1.05
N ALA A 205 -21.14 14.82 -0.21
CA ALA A 205 -21.86 14.20 -1.33
C ALA A 205 -21.75 12.67 -1.30
N ILE A 206 -20.53 12.11 -1.25
CA ILE A 206 -20.29 10.65 -1.26
C ILE A 206 -20.84 9.98 0.01
N GLY A 207 -20.90 10.68 1.14
CA GLY A 207 -21.47 10.18 2.39
C GLY A 207 -22.89 9.66 2.23
N GLY A 208 -23.73 10.32 1.41
CA GLY A 208 -25.06 9.85 1.09
C GLY A 208 -25.08 8.44 0.50
N LYS A 209 -24.09 8.08 -0.32
CA LYS A 209 -23.96 6.76 -0.94
C LYS A 209 -23.70 5.64 0.08
N TYR A 210 -22.75 5.84 1.01
CA TYR A 210 -22.22 4.76 1.85
C TYR A 210 -22.74 4.76 3.29
N PHE A 211 -22.97 5.90 3.91
CA PHE A 211 -23.32 5.96 5.33
C PHE A 211 -24.62 5.25 5.70
N PRO A 212 -25.71 5.25 4.90
CA PRO A 212 -26.90 4.50 5.27
C PRO A 212 -26.64 3.01 5.47
N LEU A 213 -25.83 2.39 4.60
CA LEU A 213 -25.41 0.99 4.72
C LEU A 213 -24.47 0.78 5.91
N MET A 214 -23.47 1.65 6.09
CA MET A 214 -22.48 1.54 7.16
C MET A 214 -23.13 1.69 8.54
N LYS A 215 -24.05 2.66 8.71
CA LYS A 215 -24.79 2.87 9.97
C LYS A 215 -25.62 1.62 10.33
N LYS A 216 -26.33 1.05 9.35
CA LYS A 216 -27.05 -0.20 9.57
C LYS A 216 -26.12 -1.31 10.08
N ILE A 217 -24.95 -1.50 9.45
CA ILE A 217 -23.96 -2.50 9.86
C ILE A 217 -23.44 -2.23 11.28
N PHE A 218 -23.16 -0.97 11.63
CA PHE A 218 -22.65 -0.59 12.96
C PHE A 218 -23.65 -0.86 14.05
N VAL A 219 -24.94 -0.54 13.81
CA VAL A 219 -26.04 -0.88 14.71
C VAL A 219 -26.19 -2.41 14.86
N GLU A 220 -26.10 -3.18 13.79
CA GLU A 220 -26.11 -4.64 13.82
C GLU A 220 -24.97 -5.23 14.66
N GLU A 221 -23.78 -4.66 14.60
CA GLU A 221 -22.60 -5.07 15.39
C GLU A 221 -22.62 -4.49 16.83
N GLY A 222 -23.61 -3.64 17.15
CA GLY A 222 -23.83 -3.09 18.50
C GLY A 222 -22.80 -2.05 18.92
N ILE A 223 -22.42 -1.15 18.01
CA ILE A 223 -21.58 0.02 18.26
C ILE A 223 -22.26 1.31 17.78
N PRO A 224 -21.86 2.49 18.29
CA PRO A 224 -22.42 3.77 17.88
C PRO A 224 -22.36 4.02 16.38
N GLU A 225 -23.49 4.45 15.80
CA GLU A 225 -23.57 4.68 14.35
C GLU A 225 -22.74 5.87 13.88
N GLU A 226 -22.50 6.86 14.74
CA GLU A 226 -21.68 8.04 14.44
C GLU A 226 -20.20 7.69 14.19
N LEU A 227 -19.74 6.53 14.60
CA LEU A 227 -18.39 6.06 14.29
C LEU A 227 -18.15 5.81 12.80
N VAL A 228 -19.19 5.75 11.96
CA VAL A 228 -19.05 5.64 10.51
C VAL A 228 -18.29 6.81 9.90
N TYR A 229 -18.37 8.01 10.53
CA TYR A 229 -17.66 9.20 10.04
C TYR A 229 -16.12 9.07 10.09
N LEU A 230 -15.61 8.09 10.86
CA LEU A 230 -14.19 7.73 10.87
C LEU A 230 -13.67 7.34 9.48
N SER A 231 -14.48 6.67 8.67
CA SER A 231 -14.13 6.27 7.31
C SER A 231 -13.80 7.45 6.40
N THR A 232 -14.30 8.63 6.72
CA THR A 232 -14.00 9.87 6.00
C THR A 232 -12.55 10.27 6.19
N ILE A 233 -12.05 10.28 7.43
CA ILE A 233 -10.65 10.63 7.71
C ILE A 233 -9.68 9.51 7.32
N GLU A 234 -10.16 8.27 7.24
CA GLU A 234 -9.34 7.15 6.79
C GLU A 234 -9.05 7.20 5.29
N SER A 235 -10.06 7.40 4.47
CA SER A 235 -9.91 7.27 3.01
C SER A 235 -10.65 8.32 2.19
N GLY A 236 -11.40 9.23 2.81
CA GLY A 236 -12.35 10.08 2.10
C GLY A 236 -13.49 9.27 1.46
N LEU A 237 -13.90 8.16 2.09
CA LEU A 237 -14.94 7.22 1.62
C LEU A 237 -14.59 6.52 0.29
N ASN A 238 -13.30 6.33 0.01
CA ASN A 238 -12.84 5.68 -1.20
C ASN A 238 -12.55 4.18 -0.97
N PRO A 239 -13.33 3.24 -1.55
CA PRO A 239 -13.14 1.81 -1.34
C PRO A 239 -11.83 1.28 -1.96
N VAL A 240 -11.27 1.97 -2.93
CA VAL A 240 -10.02 1.58 -3.58
C VAL A 240 -8.79 2.32 -3.05
N ALA A 241 -8.98 3.19 -2.04
CA ALA A 241 -7.88 3.95 -1.45
C ALA A 241 -6.78 3.04 -0.89
N ARG A 242 -5.53 3.44 -1.10
CA ARG A 242 -4.35 2.78 -0.53
C ARG A 242 -3.43 3.80 0.10
N SER A 243 -3.05 3.54 1.34
CA SER A 243 -2.06 4.37 2.02
C SER A 243 -0.64 3.93 1.70
N TRP A 244 0.31 4.78 2.03
CA TRP A 244 1.73 4.50 1.96
C TRP A 244 2.16 3.34 2.88
N ALA A 245 1.43 3.12 3.98
CA ALA A 245 1.62 1.99 4.88
C ALA A 245 0.91 0.70 4.42
N ARG A 246 0.47 0.63 3.15
CA ARG A 246 -0.26 -0.50 2.56
C ARG A 246 -1.62 -0.80 3.23
N ALA A 247 -2.18 0.19 3.90
CA ALA A 247 -3.57 0.11 4.35
C ALA A 247 -4.51 0.32 3.15
N VAL A 248 -5.64 -0.39 3.10
CA VAL A 248 -6.51 -0.47 1.93
C VAL A 248 -7.98 -0.29 2.29
N GLY A 249 -8.70 0.35 1.37
CA GLY A 249 -10.15 0.45 1.40
C GLY A 249 -10.69 1.61 2.22
N ILE A 250 -12.00 1.69 2.34
CA ILE A 250 -12.70 2.76 3.07
C ILE A 250 -12.20 2.88 4.51
N TRP A 251 -11.85 1.77 5.15
CA TRP A 251 -11.46 1.65 6.54
C TRP A 251 -9.96 1.49 6.78
N GLN A 252 -9.17 1.57 5.73
CA GLN A 252 -7.71 1.53 5.77
C GLN A 252 -7.12 0.37 6.61
N PHE A 253 -7.65 -0.84 6.39
CA PHE A 253 -7.08 -2.02 7.03
C PHE A 253 -5.71 -2.37 6.45
N ILE A 254 -4.71 -2.57 7.33
CA ILE A 254 -3.49 -3.29 6.95
C ILE A 254 -3.79 -4.78 6.82
N LYS A 255 -3.02 -5.51 5.99
CA LYS A 255 -3.26 -6.92 5.66
C LYS A 255 -3.38 -7.82 6.90
N GLY A 256 -2.50 -7.62 7.89
CA GLY A 256 -2.51 -8.40 9.14
C GLY A 256 -3.80 -8.21 9.95
N THR A 257 -4.15 -6.95 10.25
CA THR A 257 -5.37 -6.62 11.01
C THR A 257 -6.62 -7.02 10.24
N GLY A 258 -6.69 -6.76 8.93
CA GLY A 258 -7.83 -7.18 8.11
C GLY A 258 -8.10 -8.68 8.19
N ARG A 259 -7.04 -9.51 8.14
CA ARG A 259 -7.15 -10.96 8.26
C ARG A 259 -7.72 -11.42 9.61
N LEU A 260 -7.40 -10.72 10.71
CA LEU A 260 -7.96 -11.04 12.04
C LEU A 260 -9.48 -10.87 12.07
N TYR A 261 -10.01 -9.95 11.28
CA TYR A 261 -11.45 -9.67 11.15
C TYR A 261 -12.09 -10.30 9.90
N GLY A 262 -11.42 -11.30 9.29
CA GLY A 262 -11.97 -12.10 8.21
C GLY A 262 -11.80 -11.50 6.80
N LEU A 263 -11.03 -10.42 6.63
CA LEU A 263 -10.77 -9.81 5.34
C LEU A 263 -9.57 -10.49 4.65
N ASN A 264 -9.83 -11.24 3.60
CA ASN A 264 -8.82 -11.93 2.81
C ASN A 264 -8.40 -11.10 1.59
N SER A 265 -7.17 -11.32 1.15
CA SER A 265 -6.65 -10.69 -0.06
C SER A 265 -5.66 -11.59 -0.78
N ASN A 266 -5.69 -11.59 -2.10
CA ASN A 266 -4.75 -12.25 -2.97
C ASN A 266 -4.64 -11.49 -4.30
N PHE A 267 -4.06 -12.09 -5.32
CA PHE A 267 -3.94 -11.49 -6.65
C PHE A 267 -5.28 -11.16 -7.31
N TRP A 268 -6.36 -11.89 -6.98
CA TRP A 268 -7.66 -11.80 -7.65
C TRP A 268 -8.62 -10.82 -6.99
N TYR A 269 -8.57 -10.72 -5.66
CA TYR A 269 -9.47 -9.89 -4.88
C TYR A 269 -8.83 -9.41 -3.58
N ASP A 270 -9.40 -8.31 -3.03
CA ASP A 270 -9.03 -7.77 -1.73
C ASP A 270 -10.28 -7.32 -0.97
N GLU A 271 -10.71 -8.12 0.01
CA GLU A 271 -11.93 -7.84 0.80
C GLU A 271 -11.84 -6.60 1.67
N ARG A 272 -10.65 -6.02 1.86
CA ARG A 272 -10.50 -4.72 2.51
C ARG A 272 -11.11 -3.58 1.68
N ARG A 273 -11.31 -3.80 0.38
CA ARG A 273 -11.97 -2.89 -0.56
C ARG A 273 -13.50 -3.10 -0.58
N ASP A 274 -13.99 -4.24 -0.12
CA ASP A 274 -15.42 -4.52 -0.01
C ASP A 274 -16.05 -3.64 1.06
N PHE A 275 -16.91 -2.72 0.66
CA PHE A 275 -17.48 -1.72 1.56
C PHE A 275 -18.39 -2.31 2.66
N GLU A 276 -19.03 -3.47 2.47
CA GLU A 276 -19.80 -4.17 3.51
C GLU A 276 -18.92 -4.94 4.46
N LYS A 277 -18.07 -5.84 3.91
CA LYS A 277 -17.19 -6.69 4.71
C LYS A 277 -16.22 -5.85 5.54
N ALA A 278 -15.63 -4.83 4.91
CA ALA A 278 -14.69 -3.93 5.60
C ALA A 278 -15.39 -3.09 6.68
N SER A 279 -16.65 -2.63 6.45
CA SER A 279 -17.41 -1.91 7.48
C SER A 279 -17.74 -2.81 8.67
N ARG A 280 -18.13 -4.06 8.43
CA ARG A 280 -18.38 -5.03 9.50
C ARG A 280 -17.10 -5.35 10.29
N ALA A 281 -15.99 -5.52 9.59
CA ALA A 281 -14.68 -5.71 10.19
C ALA A 281 -14.26 -4.50 11.05
N ALA A 282 -14.48 -3.27 10.56
CA ALA A 282 -14.18 -2.04 11.29
C ALA A 282 -15.03 -1.90 12.55
N ALA A 283 -16.32 -2.21 12.45
CA ALA A 283 -17.22 -2.20 13.59
C ALA A 283 -16.75 -3.16 14.70
N ARG A 284 -16.37 -4.39 14.34
CA ARG A 284 -15.85 -5.38 15.28
C ARG A 284 -14.52 -4.96 15.88
N HIS A 285 -13.61 -4.42 15.06
CA HIS A 285 -12.33 -3.93 15.56
C HIS A 285 -12.48 -2.77 16.54
N LEU A 286 -13.34 -1.78 16.23
CA LEU A 286 -13.66 -0.67 17.13
C LEU A 286 -14.30 -1.17 18.43
N LYS A 287 -15.19 -2.16 18.36
CA LYS A 287 -15.81 -2.79 19.53
C LYS A 287 -14.78 -3.46 20.46
N ASP A 288 -13.84 -4.21 19.87
CA ASP A 288 -12.78 -4.85 20.63
C ASP A 288 -11.89 -3.81 21.32
N LEU A 289 -11.51 -2.74 20.60
CA LEU A 289 -10.72 -1.65 21.17
C LEU A 289 -11.48 -0.90 22.28
N TYR A 290 -12.78 -0.67 22.10
CA TYR A 290 -13.59 -0.07 23.17
C TYR A 290 -13.71 -0.99 24.39
N THR A 291 -13.87 -2.28 24.17
CA THR A 291 -13.89 -3.27 25.25
C THR A 291 -12.57 -3.28 26.02
N GLU A 292 -11.44 -3.07 25.32
CA GLU A 292 -10.09 -3.04 25.89
C GLU A 292 -9.83 -1.77 26.72
N PHE A 293 -10.25 -0.59 26.21
CA PHE A 293 -9.91 0.70 26.82
C PHE A 293 -11.05 1.34 27.65
N GLY A 294 -12.30 0.97 27.42
CA GLY A 294 -13.49 1.54 28.10
C GLY A 294 -13.79 3.01 27.71
N ASP A 295 -13.05 3.56 26.74
CA ASP A 295 -13.16 4.94 26.28
C ASP A 295 -13.04 5.02 24.74
N TRP A 296 -13.97 5.74 24.08
CA TRP A 296 -14.00 5.82 22.64
C TRP A 296 -12.82 6.60 22.06
N TYR A 297 -12.34 7.64 22.72
CA TYR A 297 -11.19 8.40 22.22
C TYR A 297 -9.91 7.57 22.27
N LEU A 298 -9.74 6.75 23.31
CA LEU A 298 -8.63 5.80 23.38
C LEU A 298 -8.78 4.68 22.36
N ALA A 299 -9.99 4.19 22.11
CA ALA A 299 -10.28 3.21 21.07
C ALA A 299 -9.94 3.75 19.67
N LEU A 300 -10.34 4.99 19.35
CA LEU A 300 -10.00 5.68 18.11
C LEU A 300 -8.48 5.89 17.97
N ALA A 301 -7.81 6.33 19.03
CA ALA A 301 -6.35 6.46 19.03
C ALA A 301 -5.64 5.13 18.79
N ALA A 302 -6.19 4.03 19.37
CA ALA A 302 -5.68 2.68 19.19
C ALA A 302 -5.97 2.11 17.79
N TYR A 303 -7.10 2.47 17.19
CA TYR A 303 -7.41 2.12 15.78
C TYR A 303 -6.34 2.66 14.84
N ASN A 304 -5.96 3.94 15.00
CA ASN A 304 -4.94 4.59 14.18
C ASN A 304 -3.52 4.04 14.44
N SER A 305 -3.11 3.94 15.72
CA SER A 305 -1.70 3.70 16.06
C SER A 305 -1.40 2.32 16.62
N GLY A 306 -2.44 1.54 16.93
CA GLY A 306 -2.35 0.28 17.65
C GLY A 306 -2.34 0.45 19.17
N ALA A 307 -2.99 -0.49 19.87
CA ALA A 307 -3.17 -0.51 21.33
C ALA A 307 -1.86 -0.34 22.11
N GLY A 308 -0.78 -0.94 21.66
CA GLY A 308 0.52 -0.87 22.34
C GLY A 308 1.08 0.54 22.48
N ARG A 309 0.80 1.46 21.51
CA ARG A 309 1.22 2.87 21.61
C ARG A 309 0.36 3.63 22.62
N VAL A 310 -0.94 3.36 22.66
CA VAL A 310 -1.87 3.96 23.62
C VAL A 310 -1.50 3.54 25.05
N TYR A 311 -1.21 2.26 25.29
CA TYR A 311 -0.73 1.80 26.60
C TYR A 311 0.58 2.49 27.02
N ARG A 312 1.52 2.69 26.10
CA ARG A 312 2.75 3.45 26.42
C ARG A 312 2.45 4.90 26.81
N ALA A 313 1.51 5.55 26.10
CA ALA A 313 1.09 6.91 26.41
C ALA A 313 0.41 6.99 27.79
N ILE A 314 -0.49 6.06 28.12
CA ILE A 314 -1.13 5.94 29.43
C ILE A 314 -0.08 5.80 30.54
N ARG A 315 0.88 4.88 30.39
CA ARG A 315 1.94 4.68 31.39
C ARG A 315 2.81 5.93 31.58
N LYS A 316 3.11 6.66 30.49
CA LYS A 316 3.93 7.87 30.55
C LYS A 316 3.20 9.06 31.15
N SER A 317 1.93 9.26 30.79
CA SER A 317 1.09 10.36 31.31
C SER A 317 0.50 10.07 32.71
N LYS A 318 0.40 8.78 33.08
CA LYS A 318 -0.34 8.29 34.26
C LYS A 318 -1.83 8.68 34.24
N SER A 319 -2.39 8.84 33.03
CA SER A 319 -3.80 9.20 32.80
C SER A 319 -4.40 8.32 31.72
N THR A 320 -5.70 8.04 31.83
CA THR A 320 -6.54 7.43 30.79
C THR A 320 -7.37 8.47 30.03
N ASP A 321 -7.30 9.73 30.38
CA ASP A 321 -7.92 10.82 29.63
C ASP A 321 -7.11 11.10 28.36
N PHE A 322 -7.78 11.02 27.20
CA PHE A 322 -7.13 11.21 25.88
C PHE A 322 -6.43 12.57 25.79
N TRP A 323 -7.07 13.65 26.26
CA TRP A 323 -6.53 15.00 26.13
C TRP A 323 -5.24 15.18 26.93
N GLN A 324 -5.18 14.57 28.14
CA GLN A 324 -3.99 14.59 28.98
C GLN A 324 -2.83 13.75 28.41
N LEU A 325 -3.14 12.58 27.82
CA LEU A 325 -2.10 11.68 27.29
C LEU A 325 -1.71 11.99 25.84
N ARG A 326 -2.49 12.81 25.13
CA ARG A 326 -2.36 13.12 23.70
C ARG A 326 -0.92 13.42 23.30
N ARG A 327 -0.21 14.28 24.06
CA ARG A 327 1.18 14.67 23.78
C ARG A 327 2.18 13.50 23.82
N ASN A 328 1.83 12.38 24.41
CA ASN A 328 2.64 11.17 24.45
C ASN A 328 2.34 10.18 23.31
N LEU A 329 1.36 10.50 22.44
CA LEU A 329 1.01 9.71 21.26
C LEU A 329 1.86 10.15 20.04
N PRO A 330 1.98 9.29 19.02
CA PRO A 330 2.55 9.69 17.73
C PRO A 330 1.84 10.91 17.16
N ARG A 331 2.55 11.74 16.41
CA ARG A 331 2.06 12.98 15.79
C ARG A 331 0.71 12.79 15.06
N GLU A 332 0.63 11.81 14.18
CA GLU A 332 -0.59 11.51 13.44
C GLU A 332 -1.76 11.20 14.38
N THR A 333 -1.52 10.41 15.42
CA THR A 333 -2.55 9.98 16.37
C THR A 333 -3.04 11.12 17.26
N ARG A 334 -2.18 12.12 17.54
CA ARG A 334 -2.57 13.30 18.33
C ARG A 334 -3.71 14.05 17.69
N ASN A 335 -3.69 14.18 16.36
CA ASN A 335 -4.71 14.91 15.60
C ASN A 335 -5.85 14.02 15.09
N TYR A 336 -5.73 12.71 15.19
CA TYR A 336 -6.72 11.77 14.68
C TYR A 336 -8.10 11.89 15.37
N VAL A 337 -8.11 11.94 16.69
CA VAL A 337 -9.36 12.13 17.47
C VAL A 337 -9.95 13.52 17.25
N PRO A 338 -9.19 14.64 17.32
CA PRO A 338 -9.68 15.96 16.92
C PRO A 338 -10.28 16.00 15.50
N GLN A 339 -9.64 15.35 14.52
CA GLN A 339 -10.19 15.22 13.16
C GLN A 339 -11.52 14.49 13.14
N TYR A 340 -11.63 13.35 13.83
CA TYR A 340 -12.88 12.60 13.94
C TYR A 340 -14.00 13.46 14.53
N ILE A 341 -13.74 14.16 15.61
CA ILE A 341 -14.74 15.03 16.27
C ILE A 341 -15.17 16.16 15.31
N ALA A 342 -14.23 16.84 14.66
CA ALA A 342 -14.50 17.90 13.71
C ALA A 342 -15.37 17.41 12.54
N VAL A 343 -14.97 16.32 11.91
CA VAL A 343 -15.68 15.73 10.78
C VAL A 343 -17.08 15.28 11.18
N THR A 344 -17.22 14.60 12.34
CA THR A 344 -18.53 14.18 12.86
C THR A 344 -19.45 15.36 13.10
N ALA A 345 -18.98 16.42 13.78
CA ALA A 345 -19.77 17.61 14.04
C ALA A 345 -20.24 18.29 12.73
N MET A 346 -19.35 18.36 11.73
CA MET A 346 -19.65 18.97 10.43
C MET A 346 -20.61 18.13 9.57
N PHE A 347 -20.57 16.80 9.66
CA PHE A 347 -21.53 15.93 8.99
C PHE A 347 -22.93 15.95 9.62
N LEU A 348 -23.01 16.17 10.92
CA LEU A 348 -24.29 16.25 11.64
C LEU A 348 -25.06 17.54 11.36
N ASP A 349 -24.35 18.64 11.11
CA ASP A 349 -24.96 19.93 10.81
C ASP A 349 -24.10 20.72 9.79
N PRO A 350 -24.05 20.27 8.52
CA PRO A 350 -23.15 20.88 7.52
C PRO A 350 -23.46 22.34 7.24
N LYS A 351 -24.74 22.76 7.34
CA LYS A 351 -25.15 24.15 7.08
C LYS A 351 -24.55 25.13 8.08
N ASN A 352 -24.43 24.72 9.34
CA ASN A 352 -23.83 25.54 10.38
C ASN A 352 -22.32 25.81 10.13
N TYR A 353 -21.68 24.97 9.31
CA TYR A 353 -20.27 25.11 8.91
C TYR A 353 -20.09 25.66 7.48
N GLY A 354 -21.17 26.18 6.87
CA GLY A 354 -21.13 26.84 5.56
C GLY A 354 -21.11 25.90 4.35
N PHE A 355 -21.69 24.71 4.51
CA PHE A 355 -21.85 23.73 3.44
C PHE A 355 -23.33 23.59 3.05
N ASP A 356 -23.57 23.60 1.75
CA ASP A 356 -24.89 23.32 1.15
C ASP A 356 -24.68 22.36 0.00
N VAL A 357 -24.63 21.07 0.33
CA VAL A 357 -24.29 19.99 -0.60
C VAL A 357 -25.41 18.93 -0.56
N GLU A 358 -25.95 18.58 -1.71
CA GLU A 358 -26.88 17.47 -1.86
C GLU A 358 -26.13 16.13 -1.72
N PRO A 359 -26.52 15.28 -0.76
CA PRO A 359 -25.95 13.96 -0.62
C PRO A 359 -26.31 13.08 -1.83
N ALA A 360 -25.40 12.22 -2.27
CA ALA A 360 -25.67 11.22 -3.28
C ALA A 360 -26.72 10.20 -2.79
N GLU A 361 -27.47 9.63 -3.73
CA GLU A 361 -28.43 8.56 -3.44
C GLU A 361 -27.76 7.36 -2.74
N PRO A 362 -28.44 6.77 -1.76
CA PRO A 362 -27.96 5.55 -1.11
C PRO A 362 -27.66 4.43 -2.08
N LEU A 363 -26.59 3.69 -1.82
CA LEU A 363 -26.18 2.57 -2.64
C LEU A 363 -27.27 1.48 -2.68
N LYS A 364 -27.72 1.15 -3.88
CA LYS A 364 -28.71 0.08 -4.14
C LYS A 364 -28.13 -0.89 -5.15
N TYR A 365 -28.27 -2.19 -4.88
CA TYR A 365 -27.80 -3.26 -5.76
C TYR A 365 -28.59 -4.54 -5.49
N ASP A 366 -28.59 -5.44 -6.47
CA ASP A 366 -28.98 -6.82 -6.31
C ASP A 366 -27.75 -7.70 -6.12
N VAL A 367 -27.91 -8.89 -5.57
CA VAL A 367 -26.82 -9.85 -5.39
C VAL A 367 -27.16 -11.13 -6.14
N VAL A 368 -26.24 -11.57 -7.01
CA VAL A 368 -26.34 -12.85 -7.73
C VAL A 368 -25.17 -13.74 -7.33
N THR A 369 -25.36 -15.05 -7.47
CA THR A 369 -24.33 -16.03 -7.15
C THR A 369 -23.66 -16.51 -8.42
N ILE A 370 -22.32 -16.46 -8.43
CA ILE A 370 -21.48 -16.88 -9.55
C ILE A 370 -20.58 -18.02 -9.11
N ASP A 371 -20.65 -19.13 -9.81
CA ASP A 371 -19.79 -20.29 -9.57
C ASP A 371 -18.54 -20.24 -10.44
N GLY A 372 -17.41 -20.25 -9.76
CA GLY A 372 -16.09 -20.24 -10.40
C GLY A 372 -15.73 -18.89 -11.01
N SER A 373 -14.84 -18.93 -12.01
CA SER A 373 -14.35 -17.73 -12.66
C SER A 373 -15.08 -17.44 -13.94
N VAL A 374 -15.67 -16.25 -14.03
CA VAL A 374 -16.39 -15.74 -15.19
C VAL A 374 -15.86 -14.34 -15.51
N ASP A 375 -15.71 -14.03 -16.80
CA ASP A 375 -15.27 -12.72 -17.27
C ASP A 375 -16.28 -11.62 -16.89
N LEU A 376 -15.80 -10.50 -16.35
CA LEU A 376 -16.66 -9.38 -15.94
C LEU A 376 -17.39 -8.74 -17.12
N SER A 377 -16.83 -8.80 -18.34
CA SER A 377 -17.52 -8.27 -19.53
C SER A 377 -18.75 -9.07 -19.90
N ILE A 378 -18.73 -10.38 -19.64
CA ILE A 378 -19.88 -11.27 -19.84
C ILE A 378 -20.93 -11.00 -18.76
N LEU A 379 -20.49 -10.92 -17.50
CA LEU A 379 -21.36 -10.63 -16.36
C LEU A 379 -22.04 -9.25 -16.50
N ALA A 380 -21.29 -8.24 -16.95
CA ALA A 380 -21.81 -6.91 -17.21
C ALA A 380 -22.88 -6.93 -18.31
N LYS A 381 -22.65 -7.64 -19.42
CA LYS A 381 -23.64 -7.81 -20.48
C LYS A 381 -24.90 -8.53 -19.98
N CYS A 382 -24.75 -9.57 -19.15
CA CYS A 382 -25.89 -10.28 -18.57
C CYS A 382 -26.73 -9.37 -17.66
N ALA A 383 -26.08 -8.44 -16.94
CA ALA A 383 -26.75 -7.43 -16.10
C ALA A 383 -27.20 -6.18 -16.88
N GLU A 384 -27.04 -6.14 -18.20
CA GLU A 384 -27.29 -4.96 -19.05
C GLU A 384 -26.60 -3.69 -18.51
N THR A 385 -25.32 -3.81 -18.16
CA THR A 385 -24.49 -2.73 -17.65
C THR A 385 -23.09 -2.79 -18.26
N ASP A 386 -22.22 -1.87 -17.88
CA ASP A 386 -20.81 -1.88 -18.24
C ASP A 386 -19.94 -2.47 -17.13
N VAL A 387 -18.68 -2.77 -17.48
CA VAL A 387 -17.71 -3.37 -16.55
C VAL A 387 -17.33 -2.39 -15.44
N GLU A 388 -17.29 -1.09 -15.72
CA GLU A 388 -16.96 -0.05 -14.74
C GLU A 388 -18.01 0.00 -13.63
N THR A 389 -19.28 0.09 -13.98
CA THR A 389 -20.39 0.03 -13.02
C THR A 389 -20.34 -1.26 -12.18
N LEU A 390 -20.04 -2.39 -12.83
CA LEU A 390 -19.92 -3.68 -12.12
C LEU A 390 -18.75 -3.69 -11.14
N MET A 391 -17.60 -3.13 -11.50
CA MET A 391 -16.44 -3.00 -10.63
C MET A 391 -16.66 -1.98 -9.50
N ASP A 392 -17.39 -0.91 -9.74
CA ASP A 392 -17.78 0.06 -8.70
C ASP A 392 -18.68 -0.53 -7.62
N LEU A 393 -19.50 -1.51 -7.99
CA LEU A 393 -20.32 -2.28 -7.06
C LEU A 393 -19.52 -3.40 -6.35
N ASN A 394 -18.41 -3.85 -6.95
CA ASN A 394 -17.56 -4.93 -6.46
C ASN A 394 -16.09 -4.48 -6.42
N PRO A 395 -15.76 -3.43 -5.65
CA PRO A 395 -14.41 -2.85 -5.67
C PRO A 395 -13.33 -3.79 -5.12
N GLU A 396 -13.72 -4.89 -4.48
CA GLU A 396 -12.83 -5.96 -4.05
C GLU A 396 -12.23 -6.76 -5.21
N LEU A 397 -12.86 -6.76 -6.39
CA LEU A 397 -12.32 -7.45 -7.57
C LEU A 397 -11.14 -6.66 -8.13
N LEU A 398 -10.01 -7.33 -8.29
CA LEU A 398 -8.76 -6.73 -8.77
C LEU A 398 -8.48 -7.04 -10.23
N ARG A 399 -9.20 -7.98 -10.81
CA ARG A 399 -8.97 -8.51 -12.15
C ARG A 399 -10.26 -8.52 -12.97
N TRP A 400 -10.14 -8.91 -14.20
CA TRP A 400 -11.22 -8.94 -15.21
C TRP A 400 -12.23 -10.07 -15.04
N CYS A 401 -12.12 -10.87 -13.99
CA CYS A 401 -13.00 -12.03 -13.76
C CYS A 401 -13.30 -12.21 -12.27
N THR A 402 -14.35 -12.96 -11.95
CA THR A 402 -14.58 -13.45 -10.60
C THR A 402 -13.46 -14.36 -10.14
N PRO A 403 -13.16 -14.43 -8.82
CA PRO A 403 -11.97 -15.12 -8.31
C PRO A 403 -11.99 -16.63 -8.63
N PRO A 404 -10.90 -17.18 -9.21
CA PRO A 404 -10.80 -18.61 -9.43
C PRO A 404 -10.85 -19.43 -8.13
N GLY A 405 -11.55 -20.55 -8.17
CA GLY A 405 -11.61 -21.48 -7.03
C GLY A 405 -12.52 -21.05 -5.90
N ILE A 406 -13.24 -19.95 -6.06
CA ILE A 406 -14.37 -19.58 -5.22
C ILE A 406 -15.64 -20.01 -5.93
N ASN A 407 -16.36 -20.95 -5.33
CA ASN A 407 -17.73 -21.24 -5.71
C ASN A 407 -18.65 -20.34 -4.87
N ASP A 408 -19.84 -20.05 -5.35
CA ASP A 408 -20.83 -19.20 -4.69
C ASP A 408 -20.37 -17.74 -4.44
N TYR A 409 -19.53 -17.17 -5.31
CA TYR A 409 -19.14 -15.77 -5.24
C TYR A 409 -20.36 -14.85 -5.33
N LYS A 410 -20.54 -13.96 -4.36
CA LYS A 410 -21.66 -13.02 -4.30
C LYS A 410 -21.31 -11.75 -5.07
N LEU A 411 -21.78 -11.68 -6.32
CA LEU A 411 -21.56 -10.54 -7.20
C LEU A 411 -22.71 -9.54 -7.02
N ARG A 412 -22.37 -8.28 -6.76
CA ARG A 412 -23.33 -7.16 -6.76
C ARG A 412 -23.51 -6.67 -8.19
N ILE A 413 -24.79 -6.53 -8.60
CA ILE A 413 -25.20 -6.01 -9.91
C ILE A 413 -26.14 -4.82 -9.70
N PRO A 414 -26.39 -3.97 -10.70
CA PRO A 414 -27.32 -2.86 -10.57
C PRO A 414 -28.70 -3.32 -10.08
N PHE A 415 -29.29 -2.51 -9.22
CA PHE A 415 -30.58 -2.78 -8.59
C PHE A 415 -31.71 -3.03 -9.63
N GLY A 416 -32.53 -4.02 -9.39
CA GLY A 416 -33.63 -4.42 -10.26
C GLY A 416 -33.21 -5.27 -11.47
N LYS A 417 -31.96 -5.73 -11.54
CA LYS A 417 -31.43 -6.50 -12.67
C LYS A 417 -31.31 -8.01 -12.43
N SER A 418 -31.71 -8.54 -11.27
CA SER A 418 -31.52 -9.96 -10.91
C SER A 418 -32.21 -10.91 -11.90
N SER A 419 -33.48 -10.63 -12.30
CA SER A 419 -34.23 -11.51 -13.20
C SER A 419 -33.59 -11.56 -14.59
N ILE A 420 -33.33 -10.40 -15.19
CA ILE A 420 -32.73 -10.31 -16.52
C ILE A 420 -31.31 -10.88 -16.55
N PHE A 421 -30.57 -10.69 -15.46
CA PHE A 421 -29.27 -11.32 -15.31
C PHE A 421 -29.36 -12.85 -15.34
N SER A 422 -30.30 -13.44 -14.59
CA SER A 422 -30.45 -14.89 -14.51
C SER A 422 -30.83 -15.49 -15.88
N ASP A 423 -31.77 -14.85 -16.60
CA ASP A 423 -32.19 -15.27 -17.94
C ASP A 423 -31.02 -15.19 -18.94
N ASN A 424 -30.32 -14.07 -18.97
CA ASN A 424 -29.19 -13.86 -19.87
C ASN A 424 -28.03 -14.81 -19.52
N PHE A 425 -27.69 -14.97 -18.24
CA PHE A 425 -26.57 -15.77 -17.80
C PHE A 425 -26.75 -17.28 -18.01
N SER A 426 -28.03 -17.76 -17.89
CA SER A 426 -28.37 -19.15 -18.18
C SER A 426 -28.24 -19.48 -19.66
N SER A 427 -28.41 -18.50 -20.54
CA SER A 427 -28.25 -18.66 -21.98
C SER A 427 -26.83 -18.63 -22.49
N VAL A 428 -25.86 -18.20 -21.65
CA VAL A 428 -24.43 -18.18 -22.01
C VAL A 428 -23.85 -19.60 -21.96
N PRO A 429 -23.29 -20.14 -23.05
CA PRO A 429 -22.64 -21.45 -23.08
C PRO A 429 -21.45 -21.52 -22.08
N GLU A 430 -21.25 -22.69 -21.44
CA GLU A 430 -20.21 -22.87 -20.42
C GLU A 430 -18.78 -22.61 -20.93
N ASP A 431 -18.52 -22.94 -22.19
CA ASP A 431 -17.23 -22.68 -22.85
C ASP A 431 -16.97 -21.19 -23.13
N GLN A 432 -18.02 -20.35 -23.16
CA GLN A 432 -17.94 -18.92 -23.34
C GLN A 432 -17.84 -18.16 -22.01
N LYS A 433 -18.22 -18.77 -20.88
CA LYS A 433 -18.13 -18.14 -19.55
C LYS A 433 -16.68 -17.94 -19.08
N ARG A 434 -15.72 -18.67 -19.66
CA ARG A 434 -14.31 -18.66 -19.26
C ARG A 434 -13.45 -18.24 -20.44
N ASP A 435 -12.82 -17.09 -20.31
CA ASP A 435 -11.93 -16.56 -21.33
C ASP A 435 -10.45 -16.79 -20.92
N TRP A 436 -10.10 -18.05 -20.59
CA TRP A 436 -8.74 -18.40 -20.16
C TRP A 436 -8.00 -19.19 -21.22
N ILE A 437 -6.74 -18.86 -21.40
CA ILE A 437 -5.86 -19.67 -22.26
C ILE A 437 -5.48 -20.94 -21.52
N VAL A 438 -5.77 -22.10 -22.13
CA VAL A 438 -5.19 -23.37 -21.70
C VAL A 438 -3.93 -23.62 -22.51
N HIS A 439 -2.76 -23.61 -21.84
CA HIS A 439 -1.46 -23.86 -22.46
C HIS A 439 -1.03 -25.30 -22.22
N LYS A 440 -0.84 -26.07 -23.29
CA LYS A 440 -0.27 -27.40 -23.20
C LYS A 440 1.25 -27.31 -23.17
N VAL A 441 1.87 -27.78 -22.07
CA VAL A 441 3.32 -27.71 -21.84
C VAL A 441 4.06 -28.47 -22.94
N LYS A 442 4.97 -27.81 -23.63
CA LYS A 442 5.81 -28.36 -24.67
C LYS A 442 7.19 -28.81 -24.12
N ARG A 443 7.90 -29.67 -24.88
CA ARG A 443 9.25 -30.06 -24.53
C ARG A 443 10.18 -28.84 -24.42
N LYS A 444 10.98 -28.77 -23.35
CA LYS A 444 11.88 -27.63 -22.99
C LYS A 444 11.20 -26.38 -22.48
N GLU A 445 9.89 -26.35 -22.30
CA GLU A 445 9.23 -25.23 -21.61
C GLU A 445 9.35 -25.36 -20.10
N THR A 446 9.50 -24.23 -19.45
CA THR A 446 9.47 -24.06 -17.99
C THR A 446 8.33 -23.10 -17.62
N LEU A 447 7.89 -23.09 -16.35
CA LEU A 447 6.93 -22.08 -15.90
C LEU A 447 7.41 -20.66 -16.19
N GLY A 448 8.72 -20.39 -16.08
CA GLY A 448 9.31 -19.09 -16.40
C GLY A 448 9.16 -18.70 -17.88
N THR A 449 9.41 -19.64 -18.82
CA THR A 449 9.23 -19.37 -20.26
C THR A 449 7.76 -19.22 -20.65
N ILE A 450 6.85 -19.95 -19.98
CA ILE A 450 5.40 -19.84 -20.19
C ILE A 450 4.90 -18.51 -19.62
N ALA A 451 5.30 -18.16 -18.40
CA ALA A 451 4.95 -16.90 -17.75
C ALA A 451 5.34 -15.69 -18.62
N ARG A 452 6.58 -15.69 -19.13
CA ARG A 452 7.08 -14.64 -20.05
C ARG A 452 6.26 -14.58 -21.34
N LYS A 453 5.92 -15.72 -21.92
CA LYS A 453 5.13 -15.78 -23.15
C LYS A 453 3.76 -15.12 -23.02
N TYR A 454 3.14 -15.23 -21.85
CA TYR A 454 1.79 -14.71 -21.59
C TYR A 454 1.74 -13.45 -20.74
N GLY A 455 2.89 -12.86 -20.40
CA GLY A 455 2.95 -11.64 -19.62
C GLY A 455 2.42 -11.77 -18.18
N VAL A 456 2.58 -12.97 -17.57
CA VAL A 456 2.18 -13.25 -16.19
C VAL A 456 3.35 -13.72 -15.36
N THR A 457 3.22 -13.72 -14.02
CA THR A 457 4.29 -14.25 -13.16
C THR A 457 4.22 -15.76 -13.01
N VAL A 458 5.34 -16.41 -12.69
CA VAL A 458 5.38 -17.82 -12.35
C VAL A 458 4.47 -18.12 -11.15
N GLY A 459 4.48 -17.24 -10.13
CA GLY A 459 3.64 -17.38 -8.96
C GLY A 459 2.14 -17.37 -9.28
N ILE A 460 1.71 -16.53 -10.23
CA ILE A 460 0.31 -16.49 -10.71
C ILE A 460 -0.08 -17.80 -11.39
N ILE A 461 0.79 -18.35 -12.25
CA ILE A 461 0.52 -19.66 -12.89
C ILE A 461 0.45 -20.76 -11.83
N GLN A 462 1.35 -20.75 -10.84
CA GLN A 462 1.36 -21.73 -9.75
C GLN A 462 0.07 -21.66 -8.92
N GLU A 463 -0.32 -20.47 -8.49
CA GLU A 463 -1.54 -20.22 -7.70
C GLU A 463 -2.79 -20.68 -8.46
N THR A 464 -2.94 -20.24 -9.72
CA THR A 464 -4.08 -20.59 -10.57
C THR A 464 -4.21 -22.09 -10.79
N ASN A 465 -3.08 -22.78 -10.97
CA ASN A 465 -3.04 -24.22 -11.22
C ASN A 465 -2.81 -25.07 -9.96
N ARG A 466 -2.78 -24.45 -8.77
CA ARG A 466 -2.51 -25.12 -7.47
C ARG A 466 -1.22 -25.94 -7.49
N LEU A 467 -0.15 -25.38 -8.10
CA LEU A 467 1.15 -26.03 -8.18
C LEU A 467 1.98 -25.73 -6.94
N SER A 468 2.45 -26.76 -6.27
CA SER A 468 3.34 -26.65 -5.10
C SER A 468 4.81 -26.43 -5.47
N SER A 469 5.18 -26.65 -6.75
CA SER A 469 6.55 -26.48 -7.24
C SER A 469 6.58 -25.90 -8.65
N THR A 470 7.76 -25.51 -9.12
CA THR A 470 7.98 -25.01 -10.49
C THR A 470 8.17 -26.13 -11.51
N LEU A 471 8.20 -27.42 -11.08
CA LEU A 471 8.34 -28.57 -11.96
C LEU A 471 7.03 -28.85 -12.68
N ILE A 472 7.07 -28.91 -14.00
CA ILE A 472 5.94 -29.20 -14.87
C ILE A 472 6.29 -30.30 -15.85
N SER A 473 5.33 -31.15 -16.18
CA SER A 473 5.50 -32.25 -17.12
C SER A 473 5.07 -31.86 -18.52
N VAL A 474 5.79 -32.32 -19.53
CA VAL A 474 5.38 -32.18 -20.94
C VAL A 474 3.99 -32.80 -21.15
N GLY A 475 3.13 -32.09 -21.88
CA GLY A 475 1.75 -32.49 -22.15
C GLY A 475 0.75 -32.11 -21.07
N LYS A 476 1.20 -31.56 -19.92
CA LYS A 476 0.30 -31.01 -18.89
C LYS A 476 -0.41 -29.77 -19.41
N ASP A 477 -1.71 -29.69 -19.20
CA ASP A 477 -2.48 -28.48 -19.47
C ASP A 477 -2.38 -27.54 -18.27
N LEU A 478 -2.00 -26.28 -18.55
CA LEU A 478 -1.92 -25.19 -17.58
C LEU A 478 -2.92 -24.12 -17.96
N VAL A 479 -3.74 -23.75 -17.01
CA VAL A 479 -4.60 -22.58 -17.11
C VAL A 479 -3.72 -21.33 -16.94
N ILE A 480 -3.71 -20.50 -17.95
CA ILE A 480 -3.01 -19.21 -17.94
C ILE A 480 -4.08 -18.13 -17.78
N PRO A 481 -4.06 -17.42 -16.66
CA PRO A 481 -5.10 -16.45 -16.35
C PRO A 481 -4.88 -15.13 -17.10
N VAL A 482 -5.09 -15.17 -18.38
CA VAL A 482 -5.11 -14.03 -19.29
C VAL A 482 -6.32 -14.15 -20.21
N PRO A 483 -7.01 -13.05 -20.55
CA PRO A 483 -8.12 -13.08 -21.48
C PRO A 483 -7.69 -13.61 -22.85
N VAL A 484 -8.51 -14.41 -23.51
CA VAL A 484 -8.26 -14.88 -24.90
C VAL A 484 -8.15 -13.68 -25.85
N SER A 485 -8.87 -12.60 -25.55
CA SER A 485 -8.78 -11.34 -26.27
C SER A 485 -7.37 -10.73 -26.23
N SER A 486 -6.58 -11.02 -25.20
CA SER A 486 -5.18 -10.56 -25.10
C SER A 486 -4.26 -11.23 -26.13
N ASN A 487 -4.66 -12.37 -26.70
CA ASN A 487 -3.88 -13.03 -27.74
C ASN A 487 -3.76 -12.18 -29.03
N LYS A 488 -4.75 -11.32 -29.33
CA LYS A 488 -4.65 -10.31 -30.40
C LYS A 488 -3.68 -9.17 -30.05
N TYR A 489 -3.58 -8.81 -28.76
CA TYR A 489 -2.64 -7.82 -28.24
C TYR A 489 -1.19 -8.35 -28.26
N LEU A 490 -0.97 -9.58 -27.80
CA LEU A 490 0.37 -10.20 -27.77
C LEU A 490 0.96 -10.35 -29.19
N THR A 491 0.14 -10.59 -30.21
CA THR A 491 0.58 -10.65 -31.61
C THR A 491 0.87 -9.25 -32.17
N ALA A 492 0.09 -8.23 -31.82
CA ALA A 492 0.31 -6.86 -32.24
C ALA A 492 1.55 -6.21 -31.59
N ILE A 493 1.91 -6.65 -30.38
CA ILE A 493 3.06 -6.17 -29.61
C ILE A 493 4.37 -6.73 -30.14
N SER A 494 4.38 -7.98 -30.65
CA SER A 494 5.58 -8.55 -31.30
C SER A 494 5.97 -7.84 -32.60
N GLU A 495 5.05 -7.07 -33.19
CA GLU A 495 5.23 -6.35 -34.46
C GLU A 495 5.45 -4.84 -34.32
N SER A 496 5.29 -4.24 -33.13
CA SER A 496 5.53 -2.81 -32.94
C SER A 496 7.01 -2.48 -32.84
N LYS A 497 7.48 -1.62 -33.73
CA LYS A 497 8.87 -1.14 -33.80
C LYS A 497 9.27 -0.45 -32.50
N LYS A 498 10.43 -0.85 -31.94
CA LYS A 498 11.08 -0.27 -30.76
C LYS A 498 11.12 1.27 -30.83
N PRO A 499 10.61 1.99 -29.81
CA PRO A 499 10.82 3.43 -29.75
C PRO A 499 12.31 3.72 -29.54
N LYS A 500 12.85 4.67 -30.31
CA LYS A 500 14.22 5.14 -30.17
C LYS A 500 14.38 5.83 -28.81
N VAL A 501 15.09 5.20 -27.90
CA VAL A 501 15.49 5.78 -26.61
C VAL A 501 16.34 7.02 -26.86
N LYS A 502 15.84 8.21 -26.50
CA LYS A 502 16.65 9.43 -26.46
C LYS A 502 17.79 9.25 -25.46
N LYS A 503 19.01 9.65 -25.87
CA LYS A 503 20.26 9.45 -25.12
C LYS A 503 20.13 9.87 -23.65
N GLN A 504 20.49 8.94 -22.78
CA GLN A 504 20.41 8.96 -21.31
C GLN A 504 21.31 10.04 -20.66
N SER A 505 22.20 10.71 -21.42
CA SER A 505 23.23 11.62 -20.91
C SER A 505 22.70 12.89 -20.25
N ASP A 506 21.53 13.39 -20.66
CA ASP A 506 20.98 14.65 -20.13
C ASP A 506 20.12 14.46 -18.86
N ARG A 507 19.65 13.24 -18.63
CA ARG A 507 18.89 12.89 -17.41
C ARG A 507 19.74 12.75 -16.17
N ILE A 508 21.00 12.32 -16.31
CA ILE A 508 21.91 12.06 -15.19
C ILE A 508 22.42 13.35 -14.54
N LYS A 509 22.55 14.45 -15.32
CA LYS A 509 23.03 15.74 -14.80
C LYS A 509 22.10 16.38 -13.77
N LEU A 510 20.81 16.11 -13.81
CA LEU A 510 19.81 16.68 -12.91
C LEU A 510 19.74 15.95 -11.55
N LEU A 511 20.05 14.66 -11.51
CA LEU A 511 20.03 13.85 -10.28
C LEU A 511 21.28 14.03 -9.40
N THR A 512 22.26 14.82 -9.86
CA THR A 512 23.50 15.10 -9.15
C THR A 512 23.51 16.43 -8.40
N GLN A 513 22.33 17.06 -8.16
CA GLN A 513 22.28 18.22 -7.29
C GLN A 513 22.53 17.81 -5.84
N VAL A 514 23.50 18.51 -5.24
CA VAL A 514 24.03 18.29 -3.90
C VAL A 514 22.91 18.33 -2.87
N GLU A 515 22.63 17.19 -2.22
CA GLU A 515 21.89 17.21 -0.95
C GLU A 515 22.76 17.96 0.08
N LYS A 516 22.19 18.99 0.73
CA LYS A 516 22.88 19.76 1.79
C LYS A 516 23.47 18.80 2.82
N GLY A 517 24.78 18.88 3.07
CA GLY A 517 25.47 18.06 4.06
C GLY A 517 26.01 16.72 3.55
N LYS A 518 25.87 16.41 2.25
CA LYS A 518 26.47 15.21 1.65
C LYS A 518 27.54 15.54 0.63
N THR A 519 28.56 14.70 0.56
CA THR A 519 29.66 14.78 -0.39
C THR A 519 29.64 13.59 -1.34
N ARG A 520 29.97 13.85 -2.59
CA ARG A 520 30.04 12.84 -3.64
C ARG A 520 31.29 12.00 -3.51
N LEU A 521 31.12 10.68 -3.33
CA LEU A 521 32.18 9.69 -3.36
C LEU A 521 32.10 8.92 -4.69
N LYS A 522 33.26 8.63 -5.29
CA LYS A 522 33.39 7.74 -6.43
C LYS A 522 33.90 6.38 -5.91
N TYR A 523 33.11 5.32 -6.08
CA TYR A 523 33.44 3.97 -5.64
C TYR A 523 33.69 3.08 -6.87
N HIS A 524 34.82 2.37 -6.88
CA HIS A 524 35.16 1.42 -7.94
C HIS A 524 34.69 0.01 -7.59
N ILE A 525 33.76 -0.54 -8.41
CA ILE A 525 33.16 -1.86 -8.15
C ILE A 525 34.18 -2.97 -8.34
N ARG A 526 34.34 -3.81 -7.33
CA ARG A 526 35.22 -4.96 -7.36
C ARG A 526 34.47 -6.25 -7.69
N LYS A 527 35.22 -7.30 -8.01
CA LYS A 527 34.66 -8.61 -8.28
C LYS A 527 34.03 -9.20 -7.03
N GLY A 528 32.73 -9.48 -7.09
CA GLY A 528 31.95 -10.02 -5.98
C GLY A 528 31.09 -9.00 -5.26
N ASP A 529 31.28 -7.70 -5.49
CA ASP A 529 30.45 -6.67 -4.90
C ASP A 529 28.99 -6.77 -5.37
N THR A 530 28.07 -6.55 -4.44
CA THR A 530 26.64 -6.42 -4.71
C THR A 530 26.16 -5.03 -4.31
N LEU A 531 25.07 -4.56 -4.93
CA LEU A 531 24.47 -3.28 -4.55
C LEU A 531 24.02 -3.26 -3.09
N GLY A 532 23.59 -4.41 -2.56
CA GLY A 532 23.17 -4.54 -1.16
C GLY A 532 24.33 -4.31 -0.19
N GLU A 533 25.45 -5.01 -0.40
CA GLU A 533 26.64 -4.87 0.42
C GLU A 533 27.24 -3.46 0.33
N ILE A 534 27.30 -2.88 -0.88
CA ILE A 534 27.76 -1.50 -1.05
C ILE A 534 26.87 -0.51 -0.32
N ALA A 535 25.54 -0.68 -0.39
CA ALA A 535 24.59 0.18 0.31
C ALA A 535 24.76 0.09 1.82
N GLU A 536 24.93 -1.12 2.35
CA GLU A 536 25.19 -1.37 3.76
C GLU A 536 26.52 -0.72 4.22
N LEU A 537 27.60 -0.91 3.46
CA LEU A 537 28.93 -0.34 3.74
C LEU A 537 28.88 1.19 3.90
N PHE A 538 28.15 1.89 3.06
CA PHE A 538 28.07 3.35 3.08
C PHE A 538 26.87 3.91 3.85
N GLY A 539 26.05 3.06 4.48
CA GLY A 539 24.86 3.47 5.22
C GLY A 539 23.79 4.16 4.36
N VAL A 540 23.67 3.76 3.10
CA VAL A 540 22.72 4.31 2.13
C VAL A 540 21.77 3.22 1.63
N ARG A 541 20.69 3.60 0.95
CA ARG A 541 19.75 2.62 0.39
C ARG A 541 20.18 2.16 -1.00
N VAL A 542 19.83 0.94 -1.36
CA VAL A 542 20.05 0.39 -2.72
C VAL A 542 19.33 1.23 -3.77
N SER A 543 18.10 1.68 -3.47
CA SER A 543 17.32 2.57 -4.32
C SER A 543 18.03 3.90 -4.59
N ASP A 544 18.72 4.46 -3.61
CA ASP A 544 19.50 5.69 -3.76
C ASP A 544 20.69 5.47 -4.71
N ILE A 545 21.45 4.37 -4.54
CA ILE A 545 22.54 4.03 -5.44
C ILE A 545 22.03 3.82 -6.87
N ARG A 546 20.92 3.10 -7.04
CA ARG A 546 20.28 2.93 -8.35
C ARG A 546 19.87 4.26 -8.96
N LEU A 547 19.30 5.16 -8.15
CA LEU A 547 18.86 6.48 -8.58
C LEU A 547 20.03 7.33 -9.04
N TRP A 548 21.07 7.46 -8.21
CA TRP A 548 22.26 8.29 -8.49
C TRP A 548 23.05 7.84 -9.72
N ASN A 549 23.02 6.53 -10.01
CA ASN A 549 23.79 5.92 -11.10
C ASN A 549 22.96 5.52 -12.30
N GLY A 550 21.64 5.75 -12.29
CA GLY A 550 20.74 5.38 -13.38
C GLY A 550 20.69 3.86 -13.64
N ILE A 551 20.83 3.04 -12.60
CA ILE A 551 20.83 1.57 -12.70
C ILE A 551 19.40 1.04 -12.64
N PRO A 552 18.86 0.47 -13.73
CA PRO A 552 17.50 -0.08 -13.74
C PRO A 552 17.34 -1.28 -12.80
N TYR A 553 16.11 -1.52 -12.32
CA TYR A 553 15.78 -2.77 -11.65
C TYR A 553 15.96 -3.95 -12.62
N GLY A 554 16.34 -5.13 -12.09
CA GLY A 554 16.69 -6.29 -12.92
C GLY A 554 18.07 -6.23 -13.57
N ARG A 555 18.84 -5.12 -13.41
CA ARG A 555 20.23 -5.03 -13.86
C ARG A 555 21.19 -5.18 -12.68
N SER A 556 22.21 -6.05 -12.86
CA SER A 556 23.35 -6.19 -11.95
C SER A 556 24.43 -5.13 -12.26
N ILE A 557 25.25 -4.81 -11.26
CA ILE A 557 26.46 -4.01 -11.42
C ILE A 557 27.59 -4.84 -12.01
N GLN A 558 28.54 -4.17 -12.69
CA GLN A 558 29.68 -4.84 -13.32
C GLN A 558 30.96 -4.44 -12.60
N ALA A 559 31.77 -5.40 -12.21
CA ALA A 559 33.11 -5.15 -11.70
C ALA A 559 33.96 -4.34 -12.70
N GLY A 560 34.75 -3.43 -12.19
CA GLY A 560 35.54 -2.49 -13.00
C GLY A 560 34.83 -1.20 -13.41
N SER A 561 33.52 -1.07 -13.12
CA SER A 561 32.76 0.17 -13.31
C SER A 561 32.79 1.03 -12.03
N ASP A 562 32.48 2.32 -12.19
CA ASP A 562 32.42 3.27 -11.08
C ASP A 562 30.98 3.56 -10.68
N LEU A 563 30.74 3.67 -9.37
CA LEU A 563 29.50 4.15 -8.75
C LEU A 563 29.70 5.51 -8.11
N ILE A 564 28.69 6.36 -8.25
CA ILE A 564 28.56 7.60 -7.49
C ILE A 564 27.71 7.31 -6.27
N ILE A 565 28.26 7.61 -5.09
CA ILE A 565 27.60 7.43 -3.80
C ILE A 565 27.65 8.77 -3.06
N TRP A 566 26.53 9.22 -2.52
CA TRP A 566 26.45 10.42 -1.70
C TRP A 566 26.46 10.05 -0.23
N ILE A 567 27.52 10.42 0.47
CA ILE A 567 27.75 10.13 1.89
C ILE A 567 27.72 11.42 2.70
N PRO A 568 27.43 11.38 4.03
CA PRO A 568 27.57 12.54 4.90
C PRO A 568 28.98 13.13 4.76
N SER A 569 29.07 14.47 4.73
CA SER A 569 30.37 15.15 4.53
C SER A 569 31.37 14.86 5.64
N GLU A 570 30.88 14.54 6.83
CA GLU A 570 31.70 14.12 8.00
C GLU A 570 32.36 12.74 7.82
N ASP A 571 31.77 11.86 6.97
CA ASP A 571 32.27 10.50 6.74
C ASP A 571 33.30 10.41 5.58
N VAL A 572 33.53 11.50 4.86
CA VAL A 572 34.42 11.49 3.66
C VAL A 572 35.83 11.03 3.98
N SER A 573 36.40 11.44 5.13
CA SER A 573 37.73 11.04 5.56
C SER A 573 37.86 9.54 5.84
N ARG A 574 36.80 8.93 6.33
CA ARG A 574 36.70 7.48 6.58
C ARG A 574 36.84 6.67 5.28
N TRP A 575 36.31 7.19 4.20
CA TRP A 575 36.22 6.49 2.91
C TRP A 575 37.22 6.97 1.87
N ALA A 576 38.11 7.90 2.22
CA ALA A 576 39.07 8.50 1.27
C ALA A 576 39.94 7.45 0.55
N ASN A 577 40.28 6.37 1.23
CA ASN A 577 41.19 5.33 0.73
C ASN A 577 40.45 4.08 0.16
N ILE A 578 39.11 4.07 0.11
CA ILE A 578 38.32 2.87 -0.24
C ILE A 578 38.74 2.23 -1.58
N ASN A 579 39.10 3.04 -2.57
CA ASN A 579 39.46 2.57 -3.91
C ASN A 579 40.91 2.09 -4.05
N ILE A 580 41.80 2.42 -3.07
CA ILE A 580 43.22 2.04 -3.10
C ILE A 580 43.54 0.89 -2.13
N MET A 581 42.58 0.47 -1.31
CA MET A 581 42.73 -0.68 -0.41
C MET A 581 42.97 -1.97 -1.21
N SER A 582 43.70 -2.90 -0.66
CA SER A 582 43.87 -4.24 -1.21
C SER A 582 42.50 -5.01 -1.18
N ASP A 583 42.37 -6.03 -2.02
CA ASP A 583 41.15 -6.85 -2.03
C ASP A 583 40.95 -7.61 -0.71
N GLU A 584 41.97 -7.85 0.04
CA GLU A 584 41.89 -8.49 1.36
C GLU A 584 41.38 -7.52 2.43
N GLU A 585 41.90 -6.29 2.45
CA GLU A 585 41.41 -5.23 3.32
C GLU A 585 39.96 -4.88 3.04
N HIS A 586 39.59 -4.79 1.74
CA HIS A 586 38.24 -4.55 1.31
C HIS A 586 37.29 -5.65 1.78
N ARG A 587 37.64 -6.93 1.62
CA ARG A 587 36.82 -8.06 2.12
C ARG A 587 36.68 -8.04 3.65
N LYS A 588 37.71 -7.60 4.37
CA LYS A 588 37.64 -7.46 5.84
C LYS A 588 36.66 -6.36 6.27
N LEU A 589 36.53 -5.27 5.51
CA LEU A 589 35.53 -4.22 5.78
C LEU A 589 34.12 -4.79 5.74
N PHE A 590 33.74 -5.53 4.70
CA PHE A 590 32.42 -6.17 4.60
C PHE A 590 32.21 -7.25 5.67
N ALA A 591 33.28 -7.93 6.13
CA ALA A 591 33.18 -8.92 7.19
C ALA A 591 33.11 -8.29 8.61
N SER A 592 33.75 -7.13 8.83
CA SER A 592 33.78 -6.46 10.13
C SER A 592 32.52 -5.65 10.42
N GLU A 593 31.90 -5.06 9.43
CA GLU A 593 30.63 -4.34 9.63
C GLU A 593 29.46 -5.28 9.92
N ASN A 594 29.43 -6.48 9.34
CA ASN A 594 28.49 -7.53 9.77
C ASN A 594 28.66 -7.89 11.26
N SER A 595 29.88 -7.76 11.82
CA SER A 595 30.16 -7.98 13.24
C SER A 595 29.89 -6.74 14.11
N GLU A 596 29.95 -5.51 13.55
CA GLU A 596 29.67 -4.26 14.28
C GLU A 596 28.17 -3.90 14.25
N VAL A 597 27.44 -4.27 13.20
CA VAL A 597 25.97 -4.18 13.17
C VAL A 597 25.38 -5.14 14.21
N GLU A 598 25.96 -6.34 14.38
CA GLU A 598 25.64 -7.23 15.50
C GLU A 598 26.05 -6.64 16.86
N LYS A 599 27.10 -5.78 16.93
CA LYS A 599 27.55 -5.12 18.16
C LYS A 599 26.86 -3.79 18.44
N LYS A 600 26.50 -3.00 17.42
CA LYS A 600 25.71 -1.76 17.61
C LYS A 600 24.23 -2.04 17.89
N ALA A 601 23.70 -3.18 17.46
CA ALA A 601 22.42 -3.69 17.97
C ALA A 601 22.50 -4.05 19.47
N LYS A 602 23.71 -4.13 20.07
CA LYS A 602 23.94 -4.41 21.48
C LYS A 602 24.11 -3.17 22.38
N HIS A 603 24.08 -1.95 21.84
CA HIS A 603 24.32 -0.75 22.64
C HIS A 603 23.36 0.41 22.31
N THR A 604 22.06 0.20 22.47
CA THR A 604 21.09 1.28 22.72
C THR A 604 19.96 0.76 23.58
N GLU A 605 19.97 1.19 24.83
CA GLU A 605 18.94 1.25 25.86
C GLU A 605 18.14 -0.03 26.17
N SER A 606 18.15 -0.41 27.44
CA SER A 606 17.38 -1.44 28.11
C SER A 606 15.95 -1.57 27.57
N GLY A 607 15.67 -2.63 26.84
CA GLY A 607 14.34 -2.94 26.35
C GLY A 607 14.29 -4.24 25.58
N SER A 608 13.32 -5.06 25.88
CA SER A 608 13.01 -6.28 25.14
C SER A 608 12.73 -5.99 23.67
N TYR A 609 13.24 -6.79 22.74
CA TYR A 609 13.06 -6.61 21.31
C TYR A 609 12.77 -7.93 20.58
N TRP A 610 12.17 -7.83 19.40
CA TRP A 610 11.93 -8.97 18.51
C TRP A 610 13.11 -9.15 17.56
N GLN A 611 13.59 -10.42 17.42
CA GLN A 611 14.63 -10.81 16.47
C GLN A 611 14.13 -11.92 15.56
N THR A 612 14.29 -11.74 14.26
CA THR A 612 14.02 -12.78 13.27
C THR A 612 15.21 -13.73 13.18
N TYR A 613 15.01 -15.03 13.46
CA TYR A 613 16.01 -16.06 13.32
C TYR A 613 15.71 -16.99 12.13
N ARG A 614 16.64 -17.13 11.21
CA ARG A 614 16.52 -18.04 10.08
C ARG A 614 17.05 -19.42 10.48
N VAL A 615 16.16 -20.43 10.50
CA VAL A 615 16.49 -21.83 10.87
C VAL A 615 17.56 -22.39 9.95
N LYS A 616 18.65 -22.89 10.54
CA LYS A 616 19.78 -23.52 9.82
C LYS A 616 19.57 -25.04 9.73
N LYS A 617 20.28 -25.69 8.80
CA LYS A 617 20.26 -27.17 8.70
C LYS A 617 20.78 -27.79 10.00
N GLY A 618 19.99 -28.63 10.64
CA GLY A 618 20.33 -29.26 11.92
C GLY A 618 19.84 -28.51 13.17
N ASP A 619 19.07 -27.43 12.99
CA ASP A 619 18.40 -26.75 14.11
C ASP A 619 17.09 -27.45 14.48
N TYR A 620 16.77 -27.39 15.77
CA TYR A 620 15.48 -27.74 16.36
C TYR A 620 15.09 -26.71 17.42
N LEU A 621 13.82 -26.59 17.69
CA LEU A 621 13.30 -25.49 18.56
C LEU A 621 14.00 -25.40 19.90
N GLY A 622 14.33 -26.52 20.56
CA GLY A 622 15.06 -26.52 21.82
C GLY A 622 16.48 -25.97 21.73
N LYS A 623 17.18 -26.20 20.60
CA LYS A 623 18.52 -25.63 20.36
C LYS A 623 18.45 -24.13 20.15
N ILE A 624 17.46 -23.67 19.38
CA ILE A 624 17.23 -22.24 19.12
C ILE A 624 16.78 -21.56 20.41
N ALA A 625 15.87 -22.15 21.17
CA ALA A 625 15.42 -21.65 22.46
C ALA A 625 16.60 -21.42 23.44
N LYS A 626 17.50 -22.41 23.53
CA LYS A 626 18.70 -22.30 24.38
C LYS A 626 19.65 -21.18 23.90
N GLN A 627 19.79 -20.99 22.56
CA GLN A 627 20.64 -19.94 21.98
C GLN A 627 20.16 -18.54 22.34
N PHE A 628 18.85 -18.33 22.43
CA PHE A 628 18.26 -17.03 22.71
C PHE A 628 17.75 -16.87 24.17
N ASN A 629 18.04 -17.84 25.02
CA ASN A 629 17.61 -17.87 26.42
C ASN A 629 16.07 -17.70 26.61
N VAL A 630 15.31 -18.39 25.76
CA VAL A 630 13.84 -18.42 25.78
C VAL A 630 13.36 -19.87 25.81
N THR A 631 12.05 -20.10 25.99
CA THR A 631 11.54 -21.48 25.94
C THR A 631 11.12 -21.89 24.52
N ALA A 632 11.20 -23.18 24.19
CA ALA A 632 10.70 -23.69 22.94
C ALA A 632 9.18 -23.47 22.79
N THR A 633 8.47 -23.39 23.92
CA THR A 633 7.04 -23.11 23.99
C THR A 633 6.75 -21.66 23.57
N ASP A 634 7.57 -20.71 24.01
CA ASP A 634 7.44 -19.31 23.64
C ASP A 634 7.69 -19.11 22.15
N ILE A 635 8.75 -19.73 21.60
CA ILE A 635 9.01 -19.68 20.16
C ILE A 635 7.82 -20.24 19.37
N LYS A 636 7.22 -21.36 19.84
CA LYS A 636 6.01 -21.92 19.21
C LYS A 636 4.84 -20.94 19.26
N LYS A 637 4.59 -20.32 20.41
CA LYS A 637 3.51 -19.38 20.63
C LYS A 637 3.67 -18.12 19.76
N TRP A 638 4.87 -17.56 19.75
CA TRP A 638 5.17 -16.35 18.97
C TRP A 638 5.05 -16.55 17.46
N ASN A 639 5.33 -17.78 16.98
CA ASN A 639 5.31 -18.13 15.57
C ASN A 639 4.07 -18.93 15.13
N GLY A 640 3.08 -19.11 15.98
CA GLY A 640 1.86 -19.86 15.66
C GLY A 640 2.10 -21.33 15.27
N LEU A 641 3.19 -21.95 15.77
CA LEU A 641 3.55 -23.31 15.39
C LEU A 641 2.70 -24.33 16.13
N LYS A 642 1.96 -25.15 15.37
CA LYS A 642 1.14 -26.24 15.93
C LYS A 642 1.96 -27.44 16.42
N SER A 643 3.22 -27.57 15.99
CA SER A 643 4.14 -28.65 16.40
C SER A 643 5.55 -28.11 16.58
N SER A 644 6.45 -28.91 17.16
CA SER A 644 7.89 -28.55 17.31
C SER A 644 8.71 -28.75 16.02
N LYS A 645 8.08 -29.09 14.90
CA LYS A 645 8.74 -29.31 13.62
C LYS A 645 9.01 -27.99 12.92
N ILE A 646 10.27 -27.71 12.63
CA ILE A 646 10.75 -26.55 11.89
C ILE A 646 11.63 -27.01 10.72
N TYR A 647 11.80 -26.15 9.71
CA TYR A 647 12.52 -26.49 8.48
C TYR A 647 13.67 -25.51 8.26
N ALA A 648 14.79 -26.00 7.74
CA ALA A 648 15.90 -25.14 7.36
C ALA A 648 15.45 -24.07 6.34
N GLY A 649 15.82 -22.82 6.59
CA GLY A 649 15.39 -21.67 5.81
C GLY A 649 14.11 -20.99 6.32
N GLN A 650 13.39 -21.59 7.27
CA GLN A 650 12.21 -20.98 7.92
C GLN A 650 12.66 -19.81 8.81
N ASN A 651 11.92 -18.70 8.78
CA ASN A 651 12.13 -17.58 9.69
C ASN A 651 11.26 -17.78 10.94
N LEU A 652 11.86 -17.53 12.11
CA LEU A 652 11.20 -17.56 13.41
C LEU A 652 11.40 -16.20 14.08
N GLU A 653 10.30 -15.60 14.54
CA GLU A 653 10.33 -14.41 15.38
C GLU A 653 10.58 -14.83 16.83
N ILE A 654 11.62 -14.26 17.44
CA ILE A 654 12.04 -14.56 18.80
C ILE A 654 12.06 -13.26 19.60
N PHE A 655 11.35 -13.23 20.71
CA PHE A 655 11.34 -12.12 21.62
C PHE A 655 12.47 -12.29 22.65
N ILE A 656 13.35 -11.30 22.73
CA ILE A 656 14.51 -11.33 23.63
C ILE A 656 14.31 -10.30 24.72
N GLU A 657 14.30 -10.74 25.97
CA GLU A 657 14.33 -9.87 27.15
C GLU A 657 15.76 -9.67 27.61
N GLU A 658 16.25 -8.44 27.71
CA GLU A 658 17.53 -8.13 28.34
C GLU A 658 17.40 -8.22 29.87
N ASN A 659 17.90 -9.29 30.42
CA ASN A 659 17.86 -9.58 31.86
C ASN A 659 18.86 -8.76 32.66
N GLY A 660 18.31 -7.93 33.56
CA GLY A 660 18.91 -7.75 34.85
C GLY A 660 18.29 -8.74 35.85
N ASN A 661 19.10 -9.70 36.30
CA ASN A 661 18.87 -10.60 37.44
C ASN A 661 17.81 -11.70 37.40
N THR A 662 18.35 -12.90 37.49
CA THR A 662 17.71 -14.14 38.01
C THR A 662 16.72 -13.90 39.14
N SER A 663 15.47 -14.30 38.90
CA SER A 663 14.56 -14.74 39.96
C SER A 663 13.80 -15.93 39.46
N SER A 664 14.13 -17.06 40.06
CA SER A 664 13.45 -18.32 40.03
C SER A 664 11.94 -18.19 40.23
N HIS A 665 11.15 -18.57 39.26
CA HIS A 665 9.77 -19.01 39.51
C HIS A 665 9.75 -20.53 39.63
N GLN A 666 10.12 -21.01 40.83
CA GLN A 666 9.50 -22.16 41.46
C GLN A 666 8.16 -21.69 42.00
N ILE A 667 7.05 -21.93 41.34
CA ILE A 667 5.71 -22.03 41.95
C ILE A 667 4.90 -23.01 41.09
N ALA A 668 4.42 -24.05 41.84
CA ALA A 668 3.34 -24.97 41.51
C ALA A 668 3.68 -26.28 40.76
N ASP A 669 4.41 -27.15 41.49
CA ASP A 669 4.04 -28.55 41.57
C ASP A 669 3.54 -28.79 43.00
N ASN A 670 2.24 -28.64 43.23
CA ASN A 670 1.52 -29.17 44.36
C ASN A 670 0.00 -29.09 44.09
N TYR A 671 -0.46 -30.02 43.29
CA TYR A 671 -1.84 -30.55 43.38
C TYR A 671 -1.86 -31.89 42.61
N ASN A 672 -1.51 -32.93 43.30
CA ASN A 672 -2.12 -34.25 43.22
C ASN A 672 -1.45 -35.17 44.27
N ASP A 673 -2.12 -35.43 45.34
CA ASP A 673 -2.38 -36.78 45.82
C ASP A 673 -3.17 -36.69 47.11
N ASN A 674 -4.41 -37.12 47.05
CA ASN A 674 -5.18 -37.86 48.07
C ASN A 674 -6.63 -37.92 47.61
N GLY A 675 -7.09 -38.99 47.03
CA GLY A 675 -7.44 -40.19 47.72
C GLY A 675 -8.93 -40.39 47.68
N LYS A 676 -9.33 -41.42 47.02
CA LYS A 676 -10.61 -42.12 46.94
C LYS A 676 -11.63 -41.65 45.94
#